data_8b0dc3da00a759a3d8362a0fe2c44b1f
#
_entry.id   8b0dc3da00a759a3d8362a0fe2c44b1f
#
_cell.length_a   1.000
_cell.length_b   1.000
_cell.length_c   1.000
_cell.angle_alpha   90.00
_cell.angle_beta   90.00
_cell.angle_gamma   90.00
#
_symmetry.space_group_name_H-M   'P 1'
#
loop_
_entity.id
_entity.type
_entity.pdbx_description
1 polymer ?
#
loop_
_entity_poly.entity_id
_entity_poly.type
_entity_poly.pdbx_seq_one_letter_code
_entity_poly.pdbx_strand_id
1 'polypeptide(L)'
;MRETITLRKRIAILSSQLEENYQANFMQGFLAKAFAFDYDVCTFATYRKYQDTSEREVGETSIFSLIDYDAFDGVVVLPETLQTPGLMLTLEQDFREKFQGKILYVDRKSDEYNYIMLDHYHPIKRMIAHLIEEHGIKDIMYLTGPRYNAHSEQRLQGFLDCMKEHDIDVREDQIFYGDYWYDGGRDMVKKLFDDGRALPQAIACANDLMAVGVAEALAERGVQVPEDIAVIGYDSVPEGKESPSPITSMDIPSREFGEYAAACMDSLLKQESMPEFEYEAPLFIGGSCGCHCESVIPRRIVREQWSTEVSRKSFYSNFNHLTEDWISQNSFPELMDAVQTYSYQIREFDSFHICVNDLWIREDKPASVNIIKGHYTDQIAPVLHCGPSGKGEDRLNFTESFPREQMLPEIYEESATPKAYIFSPLYFEDMCFGYAVLGYGNEPKAYDERYYMWLHNLMIGMECFRRMDALQRTNQRVQEKKIHDELTGMFNYTGFVKHSKPMVERACEENRFVSVLAMDMANLDKINEKYGRTEGDRAIRKVAGIIQQCADEGAMCCRLGDDEFIMAELVDEASHEKIHEVRRRIDQSLEEYNQSPQSRYELRLFSGSRTERVKDLVEMEDLVNAAVISKNGHKASEKRLHGDVTLSVQEQEQAAQVKKVLDENLFTYHFQPIVSAKDGSVVAYEALMRAQVQPGISPINIIKYASHLERLYDVERATFFNILQLVDEHENEFADRKIFINSIPGSQLSGEEAQMLEKKLTKHANRVVVELTEQTEADDKTLADMKSGYEKLGIETAVDDYGTGYSNIVNLLRYMPNYVKVDRMLLTGIQDNPQKQHFVKDIVIFAHENHFQVLAEGVETSQELETVIHLGVDLIQGYYTAKPNPEILTSIDRNVQEEICRYQKESA
;
A
#
# COMPACT_ATOMS: atom_id res chain seq x y z
N MET A 1 -1.79 59.61 -8.65
CA MET A 1 -0.93 58.87 -9.58
C MET A 1 -0.57 57.59 -8.79
N ARG A 2 -1.11 56.47 -9.19
CA ARG A 2 -0.55 55.19 -8.71
C ARG A 2 0.79 55.02 -9.44
N GLU A 3 1.89 55.11 -8.75
CA GLU A 3 3.17 54.65 -9.29
C GLU A 3 2.96 53.23 -9.79
N THR A 4 3.28 52.99 -11.01
CA THR A 4 3.30 51.68 -11.61
C THR A 4 4.50 50.96 -10.97
N ILE A 5 4.20 50.14 -9.97
CA ILE A 5 5.21 49.31 -9.32
C ILE A 5 5.64 48.28 -10.35
N THR A 6 6.82 48.40 -10.84
CA THR A 6 7.42 47.40 -11.74
C THR A 6 7.89 46.25 -10.85
N LEU A 7 7.17 45.15 -10.84
CA LEU A 7 7.63 43.88 -10.24
C LEU A 7 8.99 43.54 -10.86
N ARG A 8 9.94 43.05 -10.02
CA ARG A 8 11.23 42.54 -10.50
C ARG A 8 11.04 41.47 -11.53
N LYS A 9 11.94 41.38 -12.48
CA LYS A 9 12.03 40.26 -13.39
C LYS A 9 12.36 38.98 -12.63
N ARG A 10 11.74 37.89 -13.03
CA ARG A 10 11.95 36.58 -12.43
C ARG A 10 12.52 35.59 -13.43
N ILE A 11 13.47 34.80 -12.95
CA ILE A 11 14.12 33.75 -13.73
C ILE A 11 13.83 32.42 -13.06
N ALA A 12 13.32 31.44 -13.81
CA ALA A 12 13.22 30.06 -13.38
C ALA A 12 14.52 29.32 -13.75
N ILE A 13 15.01 28.47 -12.84
CA ILE A 13 16.12 27.55 -13.09
C ILE A 13 15.61 26.12 -12.91
N LEU A 14 15.86 25.26 -13.90
CA LEU A 14 15.49 23.84 -13.86
C LEU A 14 16.77 23.01 -13.80
N SER A 15 16.93 22.25 -12.70
CA SER A 15 18.16 21.48 -12.43
C SER A 15 17.89 20.26 -11.55
N SER A 16 18.94 19.48 -11.29
CA SER A 16 18.94 18.37 -10.34
C SER A 16 20.21 18.40 -9.50
N GLN A 17 20.18 17.74 -8.32
CA GLN A 17 21.36 17.53 -7.46
C GLN A 17 22.11 18.83 -7.14
N LEU A 18 21.40 19.84 -6.59
CA LEU A 18 21.97 21.15 -6.30
C LEU A 18 23.11 21.12 -5.25
N GLU A 19 23.24 20.03 -4.50
CA GLU A 19 24.30 19.75 -3.53
C GLU A 19 25.64 19.36 -4.18
N GLU A 20 25.64 18.93 -5.44
CA GLU A 20 26.86 18.56 -6.15
C GLU A 20 27.71 19.75 -6.48
N ASN A 21 29.03 19.59 -6.43
CA ASN A 21 30.00 20.69 -6.53
C ASN A 21 29.80 21.61 -7.75
N TYR A 22 29.55 21.01 -8.93
CA TYR A 22 29.31 21.78 -10.16
C TYR A 22 28.06 22.65 -10.04
N GLN A 23 26.94 22.05 -9.69
CA GLN A 23 25.66 22.74 -9.57
C GLN A 23 25.69 23.79 -8.46
N ALA A 24 26.25 23.45 -7.29
CA ALA A 24 26.35 24.36 -6.16
C ALA A 24 27.18 25.64 -6.52
N ASN A 25 28.35 25.46 -7.15
CA ASN A 25 29.17 26.58 -7.60
C ASN A 25 28.48 27.38 -8.69
N PHE A 26 27.88 26.71 -9.69
CA PHE A 26 27.12 27.37 -10.76
C PHE A 26 25.99 28.23 -10.17
N MET A 27 25.20 27.68 -9.24
CA MET A 27 24.12 28.39 -8.59
C MET A 27 24.62 29.61 -7.80
N GLN A 28 25.73 29.48 -7.07
CA GLN A 28 26.34 30.62 -6.38
C GLN A 28 26.70 31.74 -7.32
N GLY A 29 27.36 31.43 -8.43
CA GLY A 29 27.75 32.43 -9.45
C GLY A 29 26.52 33.06 -10.12
N PHE A 30 25.56 32.23 -10.53
CA PHE A 30 24.34 32.70 -11.17
C PHE A 30 23.54 33.63 -10.25
N LEU A 31 23.29 33.24 -9.00
CA LEU A 31 22.53 34.03 -8.03
C LEU A 31 23.26 35.36 -7.70
N ALA A 32 24.56 35.32 -7.49
CA ALA A 32 25.35 36.55 -7.24
C ALA A 32 25.19 37.58 -8.37
N LYS A 33 25.22 37.11 -9.62
CA LYS A 33 25.10 38.00 -10.77
C LYS A 33 23.66 38.44 -11.05
N ALA A 34 22.67 37.50 -10.89
CA ALA A 34 21.26 37.82 -11.03
C ALA A 34 20.81 38.88 -10.01
N PHE A 35 21.26 38.76 -8.75
CA PHE A 35 21.01 39.78 -7.72
C PHE A 35 21.62 41.14 -8.06
N ALA A 36 22.81 41.15 -8.64
CA ALA A 36 23.41 42.40 -9.13
C ALA A 36 22.61 43.04 -10.27
N PHE A 37 21.82 42.28 -11.01
CA PHE A 37 20.87 42.76 -12.03
C PHE A 37 19.45 43.06 -11.45
N ASP A 38 19.23 42.89 -10.13
CA ASP A 38 17.96 43.07 -9.44
C ASP A 38 16.87 42.07 -9.92
N TYR A 39 17.25 40.80 -10.12
CA TYR A 39 16.34 39.71 -10.53
C TYR A 39 16.05 38.77 -9.38
N ASP A 40 14.78 38.37 -9.24
CA ASP A 40 14.38 37.25 -8.39
C ASP A 40 14.63 35.94 -9.14
N VAL A 41 14.97 34.86 -8.41
CA VAL A 41 15.29 33.55 -8.99
C VAL A 41 14.49 32.46 -8.29
N CYS A 42 13.78 31.63 -9.06
CA CYS A 42 13.08 30.44 -8.56
C CYS A 42 13.71 29.18 -9.18
N THR A 43 14.33 28.36 -8.37
CA THR A 43 14.95 27.11 -8.83
C THR A 43 14.01 25.94 -8.53
N PHE A 44 13.68 25.15 -9.55
CA PHE A 44 12.93 23.92 -9.43
C PHE A 44 13.91 22.76 -9.55
N ALA A 45 14.08 21.99 -8.48
CA ALA A 45 15.14 21.01 -8.41
C ALA A 45 14.63 19.62 -8.01
N THR A 46 15.11 18.61 -8.74
CA THR A 46 15.01 17.21 -8.35
C THR A 46 16.23 16.80 -7.53
N TYR A 47 16.14 15.72 -6.77
CA TYR A 47 17.21 15.24 -5.90
C TYR A 47 18.22 14.37 -6.65
N ARG A 48 17.79 13.70 -7.74
CA ARG A 48 18.65 12.81 -8.55
C ARG A 48 18.48 13.07 -10.03
N LYS A 49 19.51 12.76 -10.80
CA LYS A 49 19.50 12.86 -12.27
C LYS A 49 18.46 11.95 -12.91
N TYR A 50 18.26 10.78 -12.32
CA TYR A 50 17.27 9.76 -12.66
C TYR A 50 17.00 8.89 -11.44
N GLN A 51 15.89 8.18 -11.42
CA GLN A 51 15.50 7.28 -10.33
C GLN A 51 15.60 5.81 -10.76
N ASP A 52 15.60 4.91 -9.77
CA ASP A 52 15.70 3.47 -9.98
C ASP A 52 14.42 2.86 -10.53
N THR A 53 13.27 3.51 -10.34
CA THR A 53 11.94 3.05 -10.77
C THR A 53 11.14 4.17 -11.42
N SER A 54 10.25 3.79 -12.36
CA SER A 54 9.36 4.73 -13.04
C SER A 54 8.42 5.47 -12.09
N GLU A 55 7.99 4.80 -11.03
CA GLU A 55 7.13 5.40 -10.01
C GLU A 55 7.85 6.55 -9.30
N ARG A 56 9.09 6.34 -8.86
CA ARG A 56 9.89 7.40 -8.24
C ARG A 56 10.23 8.53 -9.20
N GLU A 57 10.45 8.23 -10.48
CA GLU A 57 10.64 9.27 -11.51
C GLU A 57 9.41 10.17 -11.61
N VAL A 58 8.20 9.58 -11.63
CA VAL A 58 6.93 10.34 -11.68
C VAL A 58 6.77 11.24 -10.45
N GLY A 59 7.03 10.71 -9.25
CA GLY A 59 6.93 11.48 -8.00
C GLY A 59 7.92 12.64 -7.97
N GLU A 60 9.17 12.38 -8.29
CA GLU A 60 10.25 13.39 -8.22
C GLU A 60 10.11 14.48 -9.26
N THR A 61 9.80 14.12 -10.51
CA THR A 61 9.65 15.09 -11.61
C THR A 61 8.36 15.91 -11.52
N SER A 62 7.45 15.56 -10.59
CA SER A 62 6.23 16.33 -10.33
C SER A 62 6.50 17.81 -10.07
N ILE A 63 7.67 18.15 -9.51
CA ILE A 63 8.06 19.54 -9.22
C ILE A 63 7.98 20.44 -10.45
N PHE A 64 8.27 19.93 -11.64
CA PHE A 64 8.20 20.71 -12.86
C PHE A 64 6.75 20.97 -13.31
N SER A 65 5.78 20.18 -12.88
CA SER A 65 4.35 20.43 -13.12
C SER A 65 3.78 21.56 -12.25
N LEU A 66 4.54 22.01 -11.24
CA LEU A 66 4.18 23.16 -10.41
C LEU A 66 4.39 24.49 -11.13
N ILE A 67 5.28 24.54 -12.12
CA ILE A 67 5.75 25.79 -12.73
C ILE A 67 4.59 26.50 -13.45
N ASP A 68 4.27 27.71 -12.99
CA ASP A 68 3.48 28.66 -13.74
C ASP A 68 4.42 29.53 -14.58
N TYR A 69 4.52 29.21 -15.86
CA TYR A 69 5.44 29.88 -16.78
C TYR A 69 5.13 31.36 -16.98
N ASP A 70 3.89 31.79 -16.77
CA ASP A 70 3.49 33.19 -16.87
C ASP A 70 4.13 34.07 -15.77
N ALA A 71 4.61 33.46 -14.70
CA ALA A 71 5.30 34.16 -13.61
C ALA A 71 6.74 34.55 -13.93
N PHE A 72 7.32 34.06 -15.05
CA PHE A 72 8.76 34.18 -15.35
C PHE A 72 9.03 34.92 -16.66
N ASP A 73 10.11 35.74 -16.66
CA ASP A 73 10.62 36.43 -17.83
C ASP A 73 11.64 35.56 -18.61
N GLY A 74 12.34 34.66 -17.90
CA GLY A 74 13.38 33.81 -18.48
C GLY A 74 13.43 32.44 -17.79
N VAL A 75 13.82 31.41 -18.52
CA VAL A 75 14.03 30.03 -18.02
C VAL A 75 15.45 29.60 -18.37
N VAL A 76 16.20 29.16 -17.36
CA VAL A 76 17.54 28.55 -17.51
C VAL A 76 17.42 27.07 -17.22
N VAL A 77 17.92 26.24 -18.10
CA VAL A 77 17.85 24.78 -17.95
C VAL A 77 19.24 24.19 -17.93
N LEU A 78 19.52 23.28 -17.02
CA LEU A 78 20.75 22.48 -16.97
C LEU A 78 20.41 21.03 -17.43
N PRO A 79 20.30 20.78 -18.76
CA PRO A 79 19.74 19.52 -19.27
C PRO A 79 20.57 18.28 -18.91
N GLU A 80 21.90 18.45 -18.75
CA GLU A 80 22.79 17.33 -18.40
C GLU A 80 22.61 16.85 -16.95
N THR A 81 21.91 17.64 -16.12
CA THR A 81 21.51 17.23 -14.77
C THR A 81 20.14 16.54 -14.73
N LEU A 82 19.34 16.66 -15.80
CA LEU A 82 17.96 16.15 -15.91
C LEU A 82 17.92 14.94 -16.85
N GLN A 83 18.37 13.79 -16.35
CA GLN A 83 18.57 12.58 -17.17
C GLN A 83 17.40 11.58 -17.11
N THR A 84 16.31 11.91 -16.41
CA THR A 84 15.08 11.10 -16.42
C THR A 84 14.56 10.93 -17.85
N PRO A 85 14.34 9.69 -18.31
CA PRO A 85 13.90 9.42 -19.68
C PRO A 85 12.61 10.15 -20.04
N GLY A 86 12.62 10.89 -21.15
CA GLY A 86 11.45 11.64 -21.65
C GLY A 86 11.20 12.99 -20.98
N LEU A 87 11.82 13.31 -19.84
CA LEU A 87 11.58 14.55 -19.10
C LEU A 87 11.86 15.78 -19.95
N MET A 88 13.02 15.83 -20.63
CA MET A 88 13.37 16.97 -21.48
C MET A 88 12.39 17.19 -22.63
N LEU A 89 11.84 16.10 -23.20
CA LEU A 89 10.80 16.22 -24.25
C LEU A 89 9.52 16.85 -23.70
N THR A 90 9.13 16.48 -22.49
CA THR A 90 7.96 17.06 -21.80
C THR A 90 8.17 18.54 -21.49
N LEU A 91 9.34 18.90 -20.96
CA LEU A 91 9.68 20.30 -20.67
C LEU A 91 9.74 21.15 -21.94
N GLU A 92 10.32 20.64 -23.02
CA GLU A 92 10.36 21.32 -24.30
C GLU A 92 8.96 21.52 -24.91
N GLN A 93 8.06 20.55 -24.72
CA GLN A 93 6.66 20.71 -25.10
C GLN A 93 6.01 21.82 -24.28
N ASP A 94 6.17 21.84 -22.95
CA ASP A 94 5.65 22.89 -22.09
C ASP A 94 6.19 24.27 -22.47
N PHE A 95 7.48 24.36 -22.81
CA PHE A 95 8.07 25.61 -23.26
C PHE A 95 7.41 26.13 -24.54
N ARG A 96 7.15 25.27 -25.53
CA ARG A 96 6.48 25.67 -26.79
C ARG A 96 5.04 26.09 -26.57
N GLU A 97 4.33 25.38 -25.67
CA GLU A 97 2.89 25.60 -25.48
C GLU A 97 2.58 26.72 -24.49
N LYS A 98 3.39 26.87 -23.42
CA LYS A 98 3.03 27.68 -22.25
C LYS A 98 3.97 28.87 -22.00
N PHE A 99 5.17 28.93 -22.62
CA PHE A 99 6.15 29.96 -22.29
C PHE A 99 6.47 30.89 -23.47
N GLN A 100 6.38 32.19 -23.21
CA GLN A 100 6.67 33.25 -24.21
C GLN A 100 7.99 33.99 -23.95
N GLY A 101 8.67 33.68 -22.84
CA GLY A 101 9.91 34.34 -22.42
C GLY A 101 11.17 33.80 -23.11
N LYS A 102 12.33 34.06 -22.52
CA LYS A 102 13.63 33.63 -23.04
C LYS A 102 14.09 32.34 -22.38
N ILE A 103 14.61 31.40 -23.19
CA ILE A 103 15.17 30.14 -22.74
C ILE A 103 16.65 30.09 -23.00
N LEU A 104 17.43 29.66 -21.99
CA LEU A 104 18.85 29.46 -22.05
C LEU A 104 19.21 28.04 -21.59
N TYR A 105 19.77 27.23 -22.47
CA TYR A 105 20.34 25.93 -22.15
C TYR A 105 21.81 26.08 -21.73
N VAL A 106 22.15 25.41 -20.64
CA VAL A 106 23.52 25.37 -20.11
C VAL A 106 24.13 24.01 -20.42
N ASP A 107 25.31 24.02 -21.02
CA ASP A 107 26.12 22.85 -21.34
C ASP A 107 25.46 21.84 -22.32
N ARG A 108 24.49 22.28 -23.08
CA ARG A 108 23.83 21.46 -24.10
C ARG A 108 23.50 22.30 -25.34
N LYS A 109 23.92 21.83 -26.52
CA LYS A 109 23.54 22.44 -27.79
C LYS A 109 22.06 22.27 -28.07
N SER A 110 21.45 23.30 -28.65
CA SER A 110 20.05 23.27 -29.09
C SER A 110 19.94 24.02 -30.43
N ASP A 111 19.09 23.49 -31.31
CA ASP A 111 18.76 24.16 -32.58
C ASP A 111 17.58 25.15 -32.40
N GLU A 112 16.84 25.04 -31.30
CA GLU A 112 15.60 25.80 -31.04
C GLU A 112 15.81 26.91 -30.00
N TYR A 113 16.64 26.65 -28.98
CA TYR A 113 16.86 27.57 -27.86
C TYR A 113 18.26 28.12 -27.82
N ASN A 114 18.42 29.29 -27.18
CA ASN A 114 19.75 29.83 -26.93
C ASN A 114 20.51 28.87 -25.99
N TYR A 115 21.80 28.72 -26.20
CA TYR A 115 22.63 27.87 -25.37
C TYR A 115 24.00 28.42 -25.12
N ILE A 116 24.63 28.03 -24.05
CA ILE A 116 26.03 28.28 -23.71
C ILE A 116 26.70 26.91 -23.45
N MET A 117 28.00 26.85 -23.78
CA MET A 117 28.79 25.61 -23.66
C MET A 117 30.07 25.91 -22.89
N LEU A 118 30.42 25.01 -21.97
CA LEU A 118 31.70 24.99 -21.32
C LEU A 118 32.70 24.24 -22.22
N ASP A 119 33.92 24.75 -22.30
CA ASP A 119 35.01 24.08 -23.05
C ASP A 119 35.60 22.96 -22.17
N HIS A 120 35.38 21.74 -22.55
CA HIS A 120 36.00 20.56 -21.92
C HIS A 120 37.19 20.00 -22.74
N TYR A 121 37.38 20.45 -23.94
CA TYR A 121 38.40 19.95 -24.85
C TYR A 121 39.79 20.52 -24.51
N HIS A 122 39.96 21.86 -24.47
CA HIS A 122 41.26 22.48 -24.27
C HIS A 122 41.83 22.26 -22.86
N PRO A 123 41.04 22.27 -21.77
CA PRO A 123 41.55 21.95 -20.43
C PRO A 123 42.13 20.53 -20.33
N ILE A 124 41.47 19.51 -20.89
CA ILE A 124 42.03 18.16 -20.95
C ILE A 124 43.32 18.11 -21.76
N LYS A 125 43.33 18.74 -22.91
CA LYS A 125 44.54 18.81 -23.73
C LYS A 125 45.73 19.39 -22.98
N ARG A 126 45.51 20.48 -22.22
CA ARG A 126 46.56 21.08 -21.36
C ARG A 126 47.00 20.16 -20.24
N MET A 127 46.06 19.44 -19.61
CA MET A 127 46.38 18.51 -18.55
C MET A 127 47.24 17.34 -19.04
N ILE A 128 46.94 16.80 -20.23
CA ILE A 128 47.74 15.74 -20.86
C ILE A 128 49.09 16.28 -21.32
N ALA A 129 49.16 17.49 -21.90
CA ALA A 129 50.40 18.14 -22.29
C ALA A 129 51.33 18.33 -21.08
N HIS A 130 50.79 18.69 -19.90
CA HIS A 130 51.59 18.78 -18.68
C HIS A 130 52.31 17.45 -18.32
N LEU A 131 51.65 16.29 -18.44
CA LEU A 131 52.30 14.98 -18.22
C LEU A 131 53.43 14.72 -19.24
N ILE A 132 53.22 15.11 -20.48
CA ILE A 132 54.18 14.84 -21.57
C ILE A 132 55.35 15.80 -21.50
N GLU A 133 55.08 17.10 -21.39
CA GLU A 133 56.09 18.16 -21.48
C GLU A 133 56.91 18.33 -20.20
N GLU A 134 56.25 18.31 -19.03
CA GLU A 134 56.92 18.53 -17.75
C GLU A 134 57.55 17.26 -17.15
N HIS A 135 56.88 16.08 -17.38
CA HIS A 135 57.30 14.81 -16.78
C HIS A 135 57.88 13.80 -17.79
N GLY A 136 57.80 14.05 -19.09
CA GLY A 136 58.27 13.16 -20.14
C GLY A 136 57.51 11.84 -20.27
N ILE A 137 56.31 11.80 -19.73
CA ILE A 137 55.42 10.62 -19.70
C ILE A 137 54.81 10.44 -21.08
N LYS A 138 54.93 9.21 -21.62
CA LYS A 138 54.40 8.87 -22.97
C LYS A 138 53.42 7.71 -22.96
N ASP A 139 53.51 6.82 -21.99
CA ASP A 139 52.55 5.69 -21.81
C ASP A 139 51.44 6.12 -20.85
N ILE A 140 50.35 6.67 -21.39
CA ILE A 140 49.24 7.20 -20.64
C ILE A 140 47.99 6.35 -20.91
N MET A 141 47.36 5.84 -19.89
CA MET A 141 45.98 5.30 -19.97
C MET A 141 44.99 6.40 -19.64
N TYR A 142 43.87 6.38 -20.34
CA TYR A 142 42.80 7.37 -20.16
C TYR A 142 41.50 6.70 -19.68
N LEU A 143 41.02 7.09 -18.50
CA LEU A 143 39.75 6.71 -17.97
C LEU A 143 38.73 7.80 -18.26
N THR A 144 37.93 7.63 -19.32
CA THR A 144 36.88 8.57 -19.75
C THR A 144 35.59 8.28 -19.01
N GLY A 145 34.57 9.12 -19.17
CA GLY A 145 33.22 8.90 -18.68
C GLY A 145 32.39 7.97 -19.63
N PRO A 146 31.08 7.91 -19.46
CA PRO A 146 30.19 7.06 -20.27
C PRO A 146 30.21 7.42 -21.76
N ARG A 147 30.11 6.42 -22.64
CA ARG A 147 30.19 6.56 -24.12
C ARG A 147 29.11 7.45 -24.74
N TYR A 148 27.97 7.60 -24.10
CA TYR A 148 26.82 8.39 -24.60
C TYR A 148 26.78 9.81 -24.03
N ASN A 149 27.82 10.21 -23.31
CA ASN A 149 27.89 11.54 -22.71
C ASN A 149 28.78 12.46 -23.59
N ALA A 150 28.21 13.59 -24.01
CA ALA A 150 28.88 14.53 -24.90
C ALA A 150 30.16 15.13 -24.28
N HIS A 151 30.20 15.35 -22.97
CA HIS A 151 31.39 15.86 -22.28
C HIS A 151 32.49 14.78 -22.22
N SER A 152 32.12 13.50 -22.03
CA SER A 152 33.07 12.38 -22.12
C SER A 152 33.80 12.35 -23.47
N GLU A 153 33.02 12.49 -24.54
CA GLU A 153 33.56 12.48 -25.92
C GLU A 153 34.47 13.70 -26.19
N GLN A 154 34.09 14.91 -25.72
CA GLN A 154 34.96 16.11 -25.84
C GLN A 154 36.27 15.92 -25.07
N ARG A 155 36.21 15.42 -23.83
CA ARG A 155 37.41 15.16 -23.01
C ARG A 155 38.27 14.06 -23.64
N LEU A 156 37.67 12.98 -24.14
CA LEU A 156 38.39 11.92 -24.87
C LEU A 156 39.05 12.46 -26.14
N GLN A 157 38.37 13.31 -26.90
CA GLN A 157 38.96 13.94 -28.11
C GLN A 157 40.14 14.83 -27.77
N GLY A 158 40.06 15.62 -26.69
CA GLY A 158 41.17 16.42 -26.17
C GLY A 158 42.40 15.57 -25.82
N PHE A 159 42.21 14.42 -25.17
CA PHE A 159 43.24 13.45 -24.91
C PHE A 159 43.90 12.92 -26.20
N LEU A 160 43.08 12.42 -27.13
CA LEU A 160 43.55 11.82 -28.40
C LEU A 160 44.33 12.81 -29.25
N ASP A 161 43.84 14.04 -29.39
CA ASP A 161 44.50 15.06 -30.18
C ASP A 161 45.80 15.53 -29.54
N CYS A 162 45.87 15.64 -28.18
CA CYS A 162 47.13 15.96 -27.52
C CYS A 162 48.19 14.89 -27.73
N MET A 163 47.84 13.60 -27.57
CA MET A 163 48.76 12.49 -27.83
C MET A 163 49.27 12.50 -29.25
N LYS A 164 48.39 12.72 -30.22
CA LYS A 164 48.76 12.83 -31.66
C LYS A 164 49.67 14.02 -31.97
N GLU A 165 49.45 15.17 -31.38
CA GLU A 165 50.27 16.36 -31.54
C GLU A 165 51.72 16.16 -31.04
N HIS A 166 51.90 15.25 -30.08
CA HIS A 166 53.18 14.87 -29.52
C HIS A 166 53.77 13.59 -30.16
N ASP A 167 53.24 13.18 -31.32
CA ASP A 167 53.67 11.97 -32.05
C ASP A 167 53.59 10.67 -31.19
N ILE A 168 52.58 10.54 -30.36
CA ILE A 168 52.36 9.37 -29.51
C ILE A 168 51.10 8.65 -29.98
N ASP A 169 51.27 7.40 -30.44
CA ASP A 169 50.16 6.54 -30.85
C ASP A 169 49.40 6.01 -29.62
N VAL A 170 48.07 6.15 -29.62
CA VAL A 170 47.18 5.62 -28.59
C VAL A 170 46.59 4.30 -29.07
N ARG A 171 46.78 3.25 -28.28
CA ARG A 171 46.12 1.94 -28.51
C ARG A 171 44.70 1.94 -27.93
N GLU A 172 43.81 1.18 -28.52
CA GLU A 172 42.41 1.05 -28.06
C GLU A 172 42.33 0.54 -26.60
N ASP A 173 43.30 -0.31 -26.21
CA ASP A 173 43.35 -0.90 -24.85
C ASP A 173 43.85 0.09 -23.77
N GLN A 174 44.28 1.30 -24.16
CA GLN A 174 44.61 2.39 -23.23
C GLN A 174 43.41 3.27 -22.88
N ILE A 175 42.25 3.06 -23.51
CA ILE A 175 41.05 3.84 -23.25
C ILE A 175 40.04 2.99 -22.47
N PHE A 176 39.67 3.44 -21.29
CA PHE A 176 38.65 2.82 -20.41
C PHE A 176 37.45 3.75 -20.29
N TYR A 177 36.26 3.18 -20.24
CA TYR A 177 35.03 3.91 -20.03
C TYR A 177 34.56 3.67 -18.59
N GLY A 178 34.47 4.75 -17.83
CA GLY A 178 33.93 4.80 -16.46
C GLY A 178 32.53 5.42 -16.42
N ASP A 179 32.13 5.77 -15.21
CA ASP A 179 30.79 6.27 -14.88
C ASP A 179 30.81 7.64 -14.18
N TYR A 180 31.98 8.27 -14.06
CA TYR A 180 32.26 9.47 -13.28
C TYR A 180 32.22 9.29 -11.75
N TRP A 181 31.95 8.09 -11.26
CA TRP A 181 31.95 7.80 -9.84
C TRP A 181 33.26 7.14 -9.37
N TYR A 182 33.46 7.17 -8.07
CA TYR A 182 34.61 6.60 -7.38
C TYR A 182 34.89 5.13 -7.74
N ASP A 183 33.82 4.31 -7.81
CA ASP A 183 33.92 2.88 -8.11
C ASP A 183 34.43 2.60 -9.54
N GLY A 184 34.12 3.47 -10.50
CA GLY A 184 34.67 3.35 -11.88
C GLY A 184 36.18 3.37 -11.93
N GLY A 185 36.83 4.18 -11.07
CA GLY A 185 38.29 4.19 -10.91
C GLY A 185 38.85 2.89 -10.32
N ARG A 186 38.19 2.37 -9.28
CA ARG A 186 38.56 1.10 -8.63
C ARG A 186 38.40 -0.09 -9.58
N ASP A 187 37.35 -0.12 -10.36
CA ASP A 187 37.04 -1.18 -11.34
C ASP A 187 38.07 -1.21 -12.47
N MET A 188 38.51 -0.03 -12.95
CA MET A 188 39.60 0.05 -13.92
C MET A 188 40.89 -0.59 -13.37
N VAL A 189 41.30 -0.21 -12.16
CA VAL A 189 42.52 -0.76 -11.55
C VAL A 189 42.39 -2.27 -11.33
N LYS A 190 41.25 -2.74 -10.81
CA LYS A 190 40.95 -4.16 -10.66
C LYS A 190 41.13 -4.90 -11.98
N LYS A 191 40.54 -4.40 -13.06
CA LYS A 191 40.63 -5.00 -14.39
C LYS A 191 42.07 -5.05 -14.92
N LEU A 192 42.87 -3.97 -14.71
CA LEU A 192 44.30 -3.96 -15.10
C LEU A 192 45.06 -5.11 -14.44
N PHE A 193 44.85 -5.35 -13.14
CA PHE A 193 45.55 -6.42 -12.41
C PHE A 193 45.02 -7.81 -12.77
N ASP A 194 43.70 -7.95 -12.92
CA ASP A 194 43.06 -9.25 -13.28
C ASP A 194 43.50 -9.67 -14.71
N ASP A 195 43.64 -8.74 -15.64
CA ASP A 195 44.15 -8.98 -17.00
C ASP A 195 45.71 -9.19 -17.05
N GLY A 196 46.42 -9.02 -15.92
CA GLY A 196 47.85 -9.16 -15.85
C GLY A 196 48.62 -8.14 -16.69
N ARG A 197 48.08 -6.94 -16.91
CA ARG A 197 48.70 -5.88 -17.72
C ARG A 197 49.83 -5.20 -16.98
N ALA A 198 50.82 -4.76 -17.71
CA ALA A 198 51.83 -3.86 -17.16
C ALA A 198 51.20 -2.50 -16.83
N LEU A 199 51.59 -1.91 -15.71
CA LEU A 199 51.13 -0.57 -15.33
C LEU A 199 51.70 0.46 -16.31
N PRO A 200 50.87 1.45 -16.72
CA PRO A 200 51.33 2.57 -17.53
C PRO A 200 52.15 3.53 -16.69
N GLN A 201 52.79 4.50 -17.32
CA GLN A 201 53.52 5.59 -16.62
C GLN A 201 52.52 6.56 -15.92
N ALA A 202 51.31 6.74 -16.51
CA ALA A 202 50.27 7.55 -15.91
C ALA A 202 48.88 7.05 -16.24
N ILE A 203 47.95 7.32 -15.34
CA ILE A 203 46.48 7.24 -15.57
C ILE A 203 45.92 8.65 -15.51
N ALA A 204 45.32 9.10 -16.61
CA ALA A 204 44.58 10.35 -16.68
C ALA A 204 43.07 10.03 -16.59
N CYS A 205 42.38 10.65 -15.65
CA CYS A 205 40.96 10.43 -15.41
C CYS A 205 40.15 11.65 -15.88
N ALA A 206 39.00 11.38 -16.46
CA ALA A 206 38.08 12.41 -16.92
C ALA A 206 37.40 13.19 -15.78
N ASN A 207 37.53 12.72 -14.52
CA ASN A 207 37.17 13.51 -13.34
C ASN A 207 37.96 13.05 -12.10
N ASP A 208 37.91 13.86 -11.02
CA ASP A 208 38.65 13.65 -9.78
C ASP A 208 38.15 12.47 -8.96
N LEU A 209 36.83 12.20 -8.92
CA LEU A 209 36.30 11.09 -8.14
C LEU A 209 36.84 9.75 -8.65
N MET A 210 36.88 9.55 -9.98
CA MET A 210 37.54 8.39 -10.58
C MET A 210 39.03 8.36 -10.29
N ALA A 211 39.70 9.53 -10.31
CA ALA A 211 41.12 9.62 -10.02
C ALA A 211 41.47 9.23 -8.57
N VAL A 212 40.64 9.64 -7.60
CA VAL A 212 40.77 9.20 -6.20
C VAL A 212 40.54 7.70 -6.10
N GLY A 213 39.51 7.16 -6.76
CA GLY A 213 39.24 5.69 -6.79
C GLY A 213 40.41 4.89 -7.37
N VAL A 214 41.06 5.41 -8.44
CA VAL A 214 42.29 4.86 -9.03
C VAL A 214 43.42 4.88 -8.00
N ALA A 215 43.72 6.05 -7.40
CA ALA A 215 44.83 6.22 -6.47
C ALA A 215 44.69 5.29 -5.24
N GLU A 216 43.50 5.19 -4.65
CA GLU A 216 43.27 4.29 -3.51
C GLU A 216 43.36 2.81 -3.92
N ALA A 217 42.80 2.41 -5.05
CA ALA A 217 42.90 1.02 -5.50
C ALA A 217 44.32 0.58 -5.85
N LEU A 218 45.18 1.52 -6.32
CA LEU A 218 46.62 1.31 -6.53
C LEU A 218 47.33 1.15 -5.19
N ALA A 219 47.05 2.05 -4.22
CA ALA A 219 47.64 2.00 -2.88
C ALA A 219 47.31 0.69 -2.13
N GLU A 220 46.10 0.18 -2.23
CA GLU A 220 45.70 -1.12 -1.68
C GLU A 220 46.52 -2.30 -2.24
N ARG A 221 47.10 -2.13 -3.45
CA ARG A 221 47.97 -3.13 -4.12
C ARG A 221 49.45 -2.85 -3.95
N GLY A 222 49.79 -1.85 -3.13
CA GLY A 222 51.13 -1.47 -2.82
C GLY A 222 51.85 -0.65 -3.92
N VAL A 223 51.08 -0.10 -4.87
CA VAL A 223 51.59 0.82 -5.91
C VAL A 223 51.48 2.24 -5.41
N GLN A 224 52.54 2.99 -5.47
CA GLN A 224 52.61 4.36 -4.93
C GLN A 224 52.38 5.42 -5.99
N VAL A 225 51.54 6.41 -5.65
CA VAL A 225 51.28 7.59 -6.46
C VAL A 225 51.96 8.78 -5.79
N PRO A 226 52.88 9.50 -6.45
CA PRO A 226 53.26 9.40 -7.89
C PRO A 226 54.49 8.50 -8.19
N GLU A 227 55.15 7.89 -7.19
CA GLU A 227 56.46 7.27 -7.33
C GLU A 227 56.51 6.15 -8.38
N ASP A 228 55.48 5.26 -8.41
CA ASP A 228 55.39 4.15 -9.36
C ASP A 228 54.53 4.51 -10.58
N ILE A 229 53.54 5.37 -10.42
CA ILE A 229 52.59 5.77 -11.46
C ILE A 229 52.00 7.14 -11.16
N ALA A 230 51.93 8.02 -12.14
CA ALA A 230 51.24 9.30 -12.01
C ALA A 230 49.73 9.14 -12.19
N VAL A 231 48.94 9.90 -11.43
CA VAL A 231 47.48 9.97 -11.55
C VAL A 231 47.06 11.43 -11.65
N ILE A 232 46.25 11.78 -12.67
CA ILE A 232 45.70 13.12 -12.80
C ILE A 232 44.18 13.06 -12.98
N GLY A 233 43.49 14.12 -12.56
CA GLY A 233 42.06 14.24 -12.60
C GLY A 233 41.55 15.51 -13.29
N TYR A 234 40.27 15.76 -13.18
CA TYR A 234 39.58 16.90 -13.77
C TYR A 234 38.42 17.26 -12.83
N ASP A 235 38.03 18.49 -12.73
CA ASP A 235 37.01 19.16 -11.91
C ASP A 235 37.58 19.87 -10.66
N SER A 236 38.78 19.50 -10.19
CA SER A 236 39.46 20.09 -9.03
C SER A 236 38.62 20.14 -7.76
N VAL A 237 37.87 19.03 -7.50
CA VAL A 237 36.96 18.90 -6.36
C VAL A 237 37.66 18.74 -5.01
N PRO A 238 37.05 19.07 -3.88
CA PRO A 238 37.63 18.91 -2.54
C PRO A 238 38.17 17.51 -2.27
N GLU A 239 37.47 16.46 -2.67
CA GLU A 239 37.85 15.06 -2.48
C GLU A 239 39.19 14.73 -3.13
N GLY A 240 39.45 15.26 -4.32
CA GLY A 240 40.72 15.12 -5.02
C GLY A 240 41.85 15.90 -4.33
N LYS A 241 41.58 17.15 -3.91
CA LYS A 241 42.54 18.01 -3.20
C LYS A 241 42.92 17.47 -1.82
N GLU A 242 42.01 16.80 -1.15
CA GLU A 242 42.13 16.29 0.23
C GLU A 242 42.53 14.83 0.30
N SER A 243 42.68 14.15 -0.84
CA SER A 243 43.11 12.76 -0.91
C SER A 243 44.53 12.59 -0.34
N PRO A 244 44.91 11.39 0.16
CA PRO A 244 46.24 11.09 0.69
C PRO A 244 47.37 11.44 -0.31
N SER A 245 47.09 11.30 -1.60
CA SER A 245 47.91 11.83 -2.70
C SER A 245 47.10 12.88 -3.45
N PRO A 246 47.18 14.18 -3.07
CA PRO A 246 46.35 15.22 -3.66
C PRO A 246 46.44 15.21 -5.19
N ILE A 247 45.28 15.08 -5.81
CA ILE A 247 45.19 14.90 -7.26
C ILE A 247 45.53 16.20 -8.00
N THR A 248 46.50 16.12 -8.94
CA THR A 248 46.71 17.22 -9.91
C THR A 248 45.52 17.22 -10.88
N SER A 249 44.83 18.35 -10.98
CA SER A 249 43.54 18.44 -11.64
C SER A 249 43.33 19.80 -12.34
N MET A 250 42.56 19.81 -13.41
CA MET A 250 42.10 21.06 -14.03
C MET A 250 40.87 21.59 -13.27
N ASP A 251 40.93 22.87 -12.90
CA ASP A 251 39.83 23.55 -12.24
C ASP A 251 38.79 24.01 -13.25
N ILE A 252 37.51 23.64 -13.02
CA ILE A 252 36.39 24.04 -13.87
C ILE A 252 35.80 25.33 -13.33
N PRO A 253 35.60 26.36 -14.17
CA PRO A 253 35.07 27.64 -13.76
C PRO A 253 33.53 27.61 -13.58
N SER A 254 33.03 26.65 -12.81
CA SER A 254 31.59 26.46 -12.66
C SER A 254 30.87 27.67 -12.05
N ARG A 255 31.52 28.40 -11.13
CA ARG A 255 30.99 29.63 -10.55
C ARG A 255 30.95 30.76 -11.57
N GLU A 256 32.08 31.02 -12.26
CA GLU A 256 32.21 32.03 -13.30
C GLU A 256 31.28 31.74 -14.48
N PHE A 257 31.06 30.45 -14.77
CA PHE A 257 30.13 30.02 -15.78
C PHE A 257 28.68 30.30 -15.39
N GLY A 258 28.35 30.18 -14.08
CA GLY A 258 27.05 30.61 -13.53
C GLY A 258 26.86 32.13 -13.66
N GLU A 259 27.88 32.94 -13.34
CA GLU A 259 27.87 34.41 -13.53
C GLU A 259 27.65 34.76 -14.99
N TYR A 260 28.35 34.05 -15.89
CA TYR A 260 28.22 34.21 -17.35
C TYR A 260 26.80 33.84 -17.84
N ALA A 261 26.23 32.72 -17.36
CA ALA A 261 24.86 32.31 -17.68
C ALA A 261 23.85 33.41 -17.31
N ALA A 262 23.98 34.01 -16.11
CA ALA A 262 23.14 35.12 -15.70
C ALA A 262 23.33 36.37 -16.59
N ALA A 263 24.54 36.67 -16.99
CA ALA A 263 24.81 37.78 -17.92
C ALA A 263 24.23 37.53 -19.31
N CYS A 264 24.31 36.28 -19.80
CA CYS A 264 23.66 35.87 -21.05
C CYS A 264 22.15 36.04 -20.98
N MET A 265 21.49 35.56 -19.86
CA MET A 265 20.07 35.74 -19.66
C MET A 265 19.67 37.22 -19.59
N ASP A 266 20.45 38.08 -18.91
CA ASP A 266 20.21 39.52 -18.88
C ASP A 266 20.25 40.14 -20.30
N SER A 267 21.25 39.75 -21.11
CA SER A 267 21.35 40.20 -22.53
C SER A 267 20.16 39.73 -23.37
N LEU A 268 19.72 38.46 -23.19
CA LEU A 268 18.54 37.94 -23.90
C LEU A 268 17.25 38.67 -23.51
N LEU A 269 17.10 39.01 -22.22
CA LEU A 269 15.94 39.75 -21.71
C LEU A 269 15.94 41.23 -22.20
N LYS A 270 17.10 41.78 -22.46
CA LYS A 270 17.29 43.13 -23.07
C LYS A 270 17.29 43.12 -24.60
N GLN A 271 17.27 41.95 -25.22
CA GLN A 271 17.36 41.72 -26.67
C GLN A 271 18.72 42.19 -27.24
N GLU A 272 19.77 42.01 -26.46
CA GLU A 272 21.15 42.27 -26.80
C GLU A 272 21.86 40.97 -27.20
N SER A 273 23.07 41.09 -27.82
CA SER A 273 23.94 39.95 -28.07
C SER A 273 24.50 39.39 -26.76
N MET A 274 24.54 38.08 -26.65
CA MET A 274 25.19 37.42 -25.48
C MET A 274 26.68 37.78 -25.46
N PRO A 275 27.25 38.02 -24.26
CA PRO A 275 28.69 38.23 -24.10
C PRO A 275 29.48 36.98 -24.49
N GLU A 276 30.77 37.13 -24.77
CA GLU A 276 31.70 36.01 -24.92
C GLU A 276 32.21 35.57 -23.56
N PHE A 277 32.41 34.24 -23.38
CA PHE A 277 32.99 33.67 -22.18
C PHE A 277 34.50 33.47 -22.38
N GLU A 278 35.29 34.34 -21.79
CA GLU A 278 36.75 34.23 -21.79
C GLU A 278 37.19 33.70 -20.42
N TYR A 279 37.67 32.47 -20.38
CA TYR A 279 38.22 31.86 -19.19
C TYR A 279 39.33 30.88 -19.52
N GLU A 280 40.41 30.94 -18.77
CA GLU A 280 41.49 29.98 -18.84
C GLU A 280 41.49 29.12 -17.56
N ALA A 281 41.11 27.82 -17.70
CA ALA A 281 41.05 26.89 -16.57
C ALA A 281 42.42 26.74 -15.89
N PRO A 282 42.60 27.04 -14.61
CA PRO A 282 43.86 26.83 -13.92
C PRO A 282 44.14 25.37 -13.69
N LEU A 283 45.42 24.95 -13.75
CA LEU A 283 45.85 23.63 -13.33
C LEU A 283 46.20 23.67 -11.84
N PHE A 284 45.47 22.91 -11.03
CA PHE A 284 45.80 22.67 -9.64
C PHE A 284 46.87 21.59 -9.56
N ILE A 285 48.04 21.94 -8.99
CA ILE A 285 49.13 20.97 -8.77
C ILE A 285 49.00 20.33 -7.42
N GLY A 286 48.50 19.08 -7.39
CA GLY A 286 48.30 18.31 -6.16
C GLY A 286 49.45 17.41 -5.72
N GLY A 287 50.37 17.13 -6.61
CA GLY A 287 51.51 16.23 -6.36
C GLY A 287 51.36 14.84 -6.97
N SER A 288 50.15 14.37 -7.27
CA SER A 288 49.89 13.03 -7.84
C SER A 288 50.51 12.83 -9.26
N CYS A 289 50.88 13.88 -9.92
CA CYS A 289 51.61 13.84 -11.19
C CYS A 289 53.17 13.75 -11.03
N GLY A 290 53.67 13.94 -9.83
CA GLY A 290 55.11 14.00 -9.53
C GLY A 290 55.69 15.42 -9.39
N CYS A 291 54.90 16.45 -9.55
CA CYS A 291 55.30 17.82 -9.22
C CYS A 291 55.50 18.00 -7.72
N HIS A 292 56.46 18.84 -7.31
CA HIS A 292 56.57 19.25 -5.91
C HIS A 292 55.39 20.13 -5.53
N CYS A 293 54.48 19.60 -4.75
CA CYS A 293 53.40 20.35 -4.13
C CYS A 293 53.90 20.99 -2.84
N GLU A 294 53.96 22.32 -2.76
CA GLU A 294 54.03 23.03 -1.47
C GLU A 294 52.68 23.04 -0.76
N SER A 295 52.04 21.88 -0.63
CA SER A 295 50.78 21.78 0.10
C SER A 295 50.98 21.83 1.59
N VAL A 296 51.31 22.98 2.11
CA VAL A 296 50.89 23.31 3.48
C VAL A 296 49.39 23.51 3.42
N ILE A 297 48.61 22.44 3.77
CA ILE A 297 47.16 22.60 4.00
C ILE A 297 47.04 23.73 5.02
N PRO A 298 46.49 24.91 4.65
CA PRO A 298 46.45 26.04 5.59
C PRO A 298 45.70 25.61 6.85
N ARG A 299 46.19 25.99 8.04
CA ARG A 299 45.54 25.69 9.32
C ARG A 299 44.04 26.08 9.33
N ARG A 300 43.67 27.07 8.49
CA ARG A 300 42.28 27.48 8.28
C ARG A 300 41.44 26.36 7.63
N ILE A 301 41.94 25.68 6.61
CA ILE A 301 41.28 24.58 5.91
C ILE A 301 41.07 23.40 6.87
N VAL A 302 42.12 23.02 7.62
CA VAL A 302 42.00 21.93 8.64
C VAL A 302 40.94 22.28 9.71
N ARG A 303 40.85 23.55 10.10
CA ARG A 303 39.87 23.98 11.10
C ARG A 303 38.43 23.97 10.53
N GLU A 304 38.24 24.39 9.31
CA GLU A 304 36.96 24.38 8.61
C GLU A 304 36.49 22.92 8.38
N GLN A 305 37.36 22.05 7.95
CA GLN A 305 37.12 20.62 7.80
C GLN A 305 36.67 19.96 9.13
N TRP A 306 37.46 20.23 10.21
CA TRP A 306 37.14 19.69 11.52
C TRP A 306 35.79 20.18 12.03
N SER A 307 35.46 21.46 11.85
CA SER A 307 34.17 22.03 12.24
C SER A 307 33.01 21.47 11.43
N THR A 308 33.21 21.20 10.15
CA THR A 308 32.26 20.56 9.25
C THR A 308 32.01 19.10 9.65
N GLU A 309 33.11 18.36 9.94
CA GLU A 309 32.97 16.95 10.38
C GLU A 309 32.25 16.82 11.72
N VAL A 310 32.59 17.68 12.72
CA VAL A 310 31.88 17.71 14.00
C VAL A 310 30.40 18.04 13.83
N SER A 311 30.10 19.01 12.97
CA SER A 311 28.72 19.39 12.64
C SER A 311 27.97 18.25 11.94
N ARG A 312 28.64 17.55 11.04
CA ARG A 312 28.10 16.37 10.33
C ARG A 312 27.82 15.22 11.30
N LYS A 313 28.77 14.89 12.19
CA LYS A 313 28.56 13.87 13.24
C LYS A 313 27.42 14.23 14.17
N SER A 314 27.30 15.49 14.59
CA SER A 314 26.18 15.97 15.42
C SER A 314 24.83 15.84 14.69
N PHE A 315 24.77 16.15 13.41
CA PHE A 315 23.57 15.99 12.59
C PHE A 315 23.15 14.51 12.52
N TYR A 316 24.06 13.61 12.17
CA TYR A 316 23.76 12.17 12.10
C TYR A 316 23.36 11.56 13.45
N SER A 317 23.96 12.03 14.55
CA SER A 317 23.56 11.57 15.90
C SER A 317 22.11 11.90 16.23
N ASN A 318 21.63 13.06 15.80
CA ASN A 318 20.25 13.50 16.07
C ASN A 318 19.24 13.00 15.03
N PHE A 319 19.72 12.42 13.93
CA PHE A 319 18.89 12.02 12.78
C PHE A 319 17.92 10.89 13.10
N ASN A 320 18.35 9.91 13.88
CA ASN A 320 17.49 8.81 14.29
C ASN A 320 16.33 9.30 15.18
N HIS A 321 16.61 10.20 16.13
CA HIS A 321 15.58 10.78 17.00
C HIS A 321 14.54 11.57 16.22
N LEU A 322 14.96 12.34 15.22
CA LEU A 322 14.07 13.06 14.33
C LEU A 322 13.09 12.11 13.61
N THR A 323 13.62 11.01 13.05
CA THR A 323 12.80 10.02 12.35
C THR A 323 11.80 9.36 13.31
N GLU A 324 12.25 8.92 14.49
CA GLU A 324 11.41 8.32 15.52
C GLU A 324 10.27 9.26 15.94
N ASP A 325 10.57 10.52 16.17
CA ASP A 325 9.57 11.53 16.54
C ASP A 325 8.54 11.72 15.43
N TRP A 326 8.96 11.80 14.17
CA TRP A 326 8.03 12.06 13.08
C TRP A 326 7.11 10.89 12.75
N ILE A 327 7.59 9.65 12.84
CA ILE A 327 6.76 8.45 12.59
C ILE A 327 5.81 8.14 13.75
N SER A 328 6.03 8.70 14.93
CA SER A 328 5.22 8.43 16.14
C SER A 328 3.98 9.31 16.29
N GLN A 329 3.79 10.30 15.40
CA GLN A 329 2.69 11.26 15.53
C GLN A 329 1.33 10.67 15.10
N ASN A 330 0.27 11.05 15.83
CA ASN A 330 -1.07 10.52 15.62
C ASN A 330 -1.98 11.41 14.76
N SER A 331 -1.58 12.65 14.54
CA SER A 331 -2.31 13.59 13.70
C SER A 331 -1.38 14.39 12.80
N PHE A 332 -1.88 14.87 11.66
CA PHE A 332 -1.09 15.68 10.74
C PHE A 332 -0.60 17.01 11.36
N PRO A 333 -1.40 17.74 12.16
CA PRO A 333 -0.90 18.91 12.90
C PRO A 333 0.23 18.57 13.87
N GLU A 334 0.15 17.46 14.63
CA GLU A 334 1.24 17.04 15.53
C GLU A 334 2.51 16.70 14.74
N LEU A 335 2.38 16.05 13.57
CA LEU A 335 3.52 15.80 12.68
C LEU A 335 4.17 17.13 12.26
N MET A 336 3.39 18.13 11.85
CA MET A 336 3.95 19.43 11.45
C MET A 336 4.57 20.19 12.62
N ASP A 337 4.02 20.12 13.83
CA ASP A 337 4.64 20.67 15.05
C ASP A 337 5.98 19.99 15.36
N ALA A 338 6.05 18.66 15.21
CA ALA A 338 7.30 17.92 15.38
C ALA A 338 8.32 18.29 14.28
N VAL A 339 7.89 18.43 13.04
CA VAL A 339 8.72 18.88 11.90
C VAL A 339 9.30 20.28 12.18
N GLN A 340 8.47 21.20 12.66
CA GLN A 340 8.91 22.55 13.03
C GLN A 340 9.97 22.52 14.12
N THR A 341 9.84 21.62 15.09
CA THR A 341 10.81 21.50 16.20
C THR A 341 12.23 21.22 15.70
N TYR A 342 12.37 20.47 14.59
CA TYR A 342 13.65 20.12 13.99
C TYR A 342 14.11 21.04 12.85
N SER A 343 13.35 22.08 12.50
CA SER A 343 13.69 23.01 11.41
C SER A 343 15.01 23.76 11.63
N TYR A 344 15.46 23.88 12.88
CA TYR A 344 16.76 24.48 13.23
C TYR A 344 17.98 23.72 12.64
N GLN A 345 17.78 22.49 12.20
CA GLN A 345 18.83 21.69 11.56
C GLN A 345 19.09 22.16 10.11
N ILE A 346 18.05 22.72 9.45
CA ILE A 346 18.20 23.44 8.18
C ILE A 346 18.81 24.79 8.51
N ARG A 347 19.98 25.05 7.98
CA ARG A 347 20.76 26.26 8.34
C ARG A 347 20.69 27.28 7.22
N GLU A 348 20.85 28.55 7.62
CA GLU A 348 21.20 29.62 6.70
C GLU A 348 20.14 29.91 5.62
N PHE A 349 18.87 29.90 5.97
CA PHE A 349 17.75 30.33 5.14
C PHE A 349 17.10 31.60 5.71
N ASP A 350 16.41 32.36 4.86
CA ASP A 350 15.60 33.52 5.28
C ASP A 350 14.15 33.13 5.52
N SER A 351 13.61 32.24 4.67
CA SER A 351 12.30 31.61 4.86
C SER A 351 12.35 30.13 4.45
N PHE A 352 11.57 29.31 5.16
CA PHE A 352 11.37 27.90 4.83
C PHE A 352 9.91 27.56 4.92
N HIS A 353 9.36 26.99 3.86
CA HIS A 353 7.96 26.62 3.74
C HIS A 353 7.80 25.15 3.42
N ILE A 354 6.74 24.52 3.96
CA ILE A 354 6.20 23.26 3.49
C ILE A 354 4.78 23.52 3.00
N CYS A 355 4.55 23.22 1.74
CA CYS A 355 3.28 23.37 1.04
C CYS A 355 2.81 22.00 0.59
N VAL A 356 1.59 21.59 0.95
CA VAL A 356 1.05 20.29 0.61
C VAL A 356 -0.21 20.42 -0.23
N ASN A 357 -0.54 19.37 -0.95
CA ASN A 357 -1.85 19.24 -1.60
C ASN A 357 -2.95 19.44 -0.55
N ASP A 358 -4.02 20.17 -0.87
CA ASP A 358 -5.08 20.54 0.09
C ASP A 358 -5.76 19.33 0.76
N LEU A 359 -5.67 18.15 0.15
CA LEU A 359 -6.18 16.90 0.71
C LEU A 359 -5.54 16.50 2.06
N TRP A 360 -4.35 17.02 2.38
CA TRP A 360 -3.68 16.73 3.65
C TRP A 360 -4.37 17.40 4.86
N ILE A 361 -5.09 18.50 4.62
CA ILE A 361 -5.77 19.28 5.65
C ILE A 361 -7.29 19.12 5.62
N ARG A 362 -7.84 18.41 4.63
CA ARG A 362 -9.28 18.23 4.45
C ARG A 362 -9.78 17.00 5.20
N GLU A 363 -10.73 17.21 6.10
CA GLU A 363 -11.37 16.11 6.85
C GLU A 363 -12.31 15.26 5.97
N ASP A 364 -12.98 15.89 4.99
CA ASP A 364 -13.95 15.24 4.10
C ASP A 364 -13.29 14.33 3.05
N LYS A 365 -12.04 14.63 2.67
CA LYS A 365 -11.28 13.91 1.65
C LYS A 365 -9.80 13.79 2.05
N PRO A 366 -9.48 13.05 3.09
CA PRO A 366 -8.11 12.99 3.61
C PRO A 366 -7.11 12.37 2.62
N ALA A 367 -5.87 12.80 2.70
CA ALA A 367 -4.77 12.33 1.86
C ALA A 367 -4.54 10.81 1.94
N SER A 368 -4.86 10.18 3.09
CA SER A 368 -4.77 8.73 3.27
C SER A 368 -5.68 7.92 2.33
N VAL A 369 -6.73 8.55 1.79
CA VAL A 369 -7.71 7.91 0.88
C VAL A 369 -7.55 8.39 -0.56
N ASN A 370 -7.17 9.68 -0.75
CA ASN A 370 -7.03 10.29 -2.05
C ASN A 370 -5.55 10.43 -2.41
N ILE A 371 -5.10 9.66 -3.38
CA ILE A 371 -3.70 9.66 -3.86
C ILE A 371 -3.61 10.51 -5.11
N ILE A 372 -2.73 11.52 -5.07
CA ILE A 372 -2.38 12.36 -6.22
C ILE A 372 -1.04 11.85 -6.76
N LYS A 373 -0.99 11.55 -8.06
CA LYS A 373 0.19 10.97 -8.71
C LYS A 373 0.75 11.94 -9.75
N GLY A 374 2.02 12.29 -9.59
CA GLY A 374 2.78 13.07 -10.56
C GLY A 374 2.32 14.51 -10.83
N HIS A 375 1.37 15.03 -10.05
CA HIS A 375 0.89 16.42 -10.16
C HIS A 375 0.39 16.93 -8.81
N TYR A 376 -0.03 18.20 -8.76
CA TYR A 376 -0.55 18.87 -7.57
C TYR A 376 -2.06 19.14 -7.70
N THR A 377 -2.73 19.32 -6.56
CA THR A 377 -4.13 19.80 -6.53
C THR A 377 -4.21 21.26 -6.96
N ASP A 378 -5.40 21.73 -7.40
CA ASP A 378 -5.62 23.13 -7.79
C ASP A 378 -5.44 24.11 -6.63
N GLN A 379 -5.60 23.62 -5.40
CA GLN A 379 -5.35 24.37 -4.17
C GLN A 379 -4.21 23.74 -3.40
N ILE A 380 -3.32 24.58 -2.89
CA ILE A 380 -2.15 24.19 -2.09
C ILE A 380 -2.31 24.77 -0.69
N ALA A 381 -2.02 23.95 0.32
CA ALA A 381 -2.08 24.34 1.72
C ALA A 381 -0.67 24.59 2.27
N PRO A 382 -0.35 25.81 2.73
CA PRO A 382 0.89 26.07 3.47
C PRO A 382 0.72 25.51 4.89
N VAL A 383 1.55 24.52 5.26
CA VAL A 383 1.42 23.81 6.54
C VAL A 383 2.57 24.08 7.50
N LEU A 384 3.65 24.66 6.99
CA LEU A 384 4.79 25.12 7.80
C LEU A 384 5.37 26.39 7.18
N HIS A 385 5.69 27.37 8.06
CA HIS A 385 6.52 28.52 7.74
C HIS A 385 7.51 28.76 8.87
N CYS A 386 8.79 28.91 8.55
CA CYS A 386 9.84 29.22 9.50
C CYS A 386 10.66 30.40 8.95
N GLY A 387 10.92 31.42 9.80
CA GLY A 387 11.86 32.50 9.53
C GLY A 387 13.31 32.12 9.84
N PRO A 388 14.26 33.06 9.71
CA PRO A 388 15.72 32.81 9.81
C PRO A 388 16.18 32.21 11.16
N SER A 389 15.42 32.38 12.22
CA SER A 389 15.74 31.84 13.55
C SER A 389 15.39 30.36 13.72
N GLY A 390 14.73 29.75 12.75
CA GLY A 390 14.16 28.42 12.88
C GLY A 390 13.01 28.33 13.90
N LYS A 391 12.62 29.48 14.49
CA LYS A 391 11.45 29.54 15.38
C LYS A 391 10.28 30.03 14.56
N GLY A 392 9.24 29.22 14.50
CA GLY A 392 7.98 29.61 13.90
C GLY A 392 7.43 30.84 14.63
N GLU A 393 7.41 31.99 13.98
CA GLU A 393 6.87 33.21 14.54
C GLU A 393 5.35 33.30 14.44
N ASP A 394 4.74 32.59 13.55
CA ASP A 394 3.29 32.48 13.46
C ASP A 394 2.89 31.02 13.14
N ARG A 395 2.07 30.41 14.00
CA ARG A 395 1.30 29.23 13.60
C ARG A 395 0.44 29.65 12.41
N LEU A 396 0.83 29.22 11.22
CA LEU A 396 -0.06 29.33 10.09
C LEU A 396 -1.37 28.66 10.49
N ASN A 397 -2.44 29.46 10.52
CA ASN A 397 -3.77 28.87 10.55
C ASN A 397 -3.87 28.02 9.29
N PHE A 398 -3.93 26.69 9.42
CA PHE A 398 -4.07 25.73 8.31
C PHE A 398 -5.28 25.98 7.37
N THR A 399 -5.86 27.16 7.39
CA THR A 399 -7.17 27.49 6.86
C THR A 399 -7.18 28.23 5.53
N GLU A 400 -6.07 28.80 5.09
CA GLU A 400 -6.02 29.55 3.83
C GLU A 400 -5.11 28.85 2.83
N SER A 401 -5.72 27.97 2.03
CA SER A 401 -5.07 27.43 0.83
C SER A 401 -5.00 28.51 -0.25
N PHE A 402 -3.99 28.42 -1.11
CA PHE A 402 -3.81 29.31 -2.26
C PHE A 402 -3.85 28.54 -3.59
N PRO A 403 -4.19 29.19 -4.70
CA PRO A 403 -4.17 28.54 -6.01
C PRO A 403 -2.77 28.05 -6.38
N ARG A 404 -2.66 26.84 -6.93
CA ARG A 404 -1.39 26.21 -7.33
C ARG A 404 -0.54 27.10 -8.24
N GLU A 405 -1.18 27.88 -9.13
CA GLU A 405 -0.54 28.80 -10.08
C GLU A 405 0.28 29.89 -9.35
N GLN A 406 -0.01 30.18 -8.11
CA GLN A 406 0.78 31.10 -7.30
C GLN A 406 2.12 30.49 -6.84
N MET A 407 2.25 29.17 -6.87
CA MET A 407 3.44 28.42 -6.42
C MET A 407 3.83 28.71 -4.96
N LEU A 408 4.01 29.93 -4.59
CA LEU A 408 4.20 30.47 -3.25
C LEU A 408 3.78 31.95 -3.24
N PRO A 409 2.80 32.39 -2.43
CA PRO A 409 2.36 33.77 -2.37
C PRO A 409 3.49 34.79 -2.11
N GLU A 410 4.49 34.40 -1.28
CA GLU A 410 5.65 35.25 -0.92
C GLU A 410 6.47 35.72 -2.14
N ILE A 411 6.48 34.99 -3.26
CA ILE A 411 7.21 35.39 -4.46
C ILE A 411 6.59 36.63 -5.15
N TYR A 412 5.34 36.96 -4.82
CA TYR A 412 4.63 38.13 -5.37
C TYR A 412 4.63 39.33 -4.40
N GLU A 413 5.24 39.16 -3.21
CA GLU A 413 5.36 40.23 -2.24
C GLU A 413 6.51 41.18 -2.60
N GLU A 414 6.31 42.47 -2.30
CA GLU A 414 7.36 43.46 -2.50
C GLU A 414 8.52 43.22 -1.54
N SER A 415 9.72 43.13 -2.06
CA SER A 415 10.95 43.04 -1.28
C SER A 415 11.90 44.17 -1.63
N ALA A 416 12.63 44.69 -0.65
CA ALA A 416 13.64 45.72 -0.88
C ALA A 416 14.87 45.18 -1.68
N THR A 417 15.12 43.89 -1.60
CA THR A 417 16.24 43.20 -2.23
C THR A 417 15.76 41.99 -3.03
N PRO A 418 16.52 41.57 -4.07
CA PRO A 418 16.23 40.36 -4.79
C PRO A 418 16.17 39.12 -3.85
N LYS A 419 15.33 38.16 -4.18
CA LYS A 419 15.17 36.90 -3.46
C LYS A 419 15.42 35.70 -4.36
N ALA A 420 15.91 34.62 -3.78
CA ALA A 420 16.02 33.34 -4.44
C ALA A 420 15.20 32.30 -3.67
N TYR A 421 14.49 31.45 -4.39
CA TYR A 421 13.68 30.37 -3.85
C TYR A 421 14.09 29.04 -4.50
N ILE A 422 14.17 27.99 -3.70
CA ILE A 422 14.42 26.63 -4.17
C ILE A 422 13.20 25.79 -3.87
N PHE A 423 12.55 25.30 -4.90
CA PHE A 423 11.39 24.41 -4.85
C PHE A 423 11.86 22.97 -4.97
N SER A 424 11.55 22.13 -3.99
CA SER A 424 11.92 20.73 -3.89
C SER A 424 10.68 19.86 -3.72
N PRO A 425 10.52 18.73 -4.47
CA PRO A 425 9.33 17.91 -4.39
C PRO A 425 9.25 17.16 -3.06
N LEU A 426 8.02 16.99 -2.54
CA LEU A 426 7.70 16.07 -1.45
C LEU A 426 6.83 14.96 -2.02
N TYR A 427 7.37 13.74 -2.08
CA TYR A 427 6.74 12.60 -2.74
C TYR A 427 7.13 11.27 -2.09
N PHE A 428 6.38 10.23 -2.39
CA PHE A 428 6.76 8.85 -2.11
C PHE A 428 6.32 7.97 -3.27
N GLU A 429 7.28 7.32 -3.94
CA GLU A 429 7.07 6.64 -5.23
C GLU A 429 6.42 7.60 -6.25
N ASP A 430 5.25 7.27 -6.81
CA ASP A 430 4.52 8.13 -7.75
C ASP A 430 3.54 9.11 -7.07
N MET A 431 3.41 9.03 -5.75
CA MET A 431 2.51 9.88 -4.97
C MET A 431 3.14 11.24 -4.69
N CYS A 432 2.46 12.31 -5.06
CA CYS A 432 2.85 13.68 -4.80
C CYS A 432 2.17 14.21 -3.53
N PHE A 433 2.96 14.53 -2.50
CA PHE A 433 2.46 15.09 -1.25
C PHE A 433 2.35 16.62 -1.31
N GLY A 434 3.30 17.25 -1.95
CA GLY A 434 3.47 18.68 -2.01
C GLY A 434 4.90 19.06 -2.39
N TYR A 435 5.38 20.16 -1.85
CA TYR A 435 6.75 20.64 -2.06
C TYR A 435 7.25 21.46 -0.88
N ALA A 436 8.57 21.53 -0.74
CA ALA A 436 9.24 22.41 0.21
C ALA A 436 9.88 23.58 -0.55
N VAL A 437 9.93 24.75 0.07
CA VAL A 437 10.54 25.95 -0.50
C VAL A 437 11.51 26.55 0.51
N LEU A 438 12.80 26.71 0.11
CA LEU A 438 13.79 27.50 0.82
C LEU A 438 13.91 28.88 0.17
N GLY A 439 13.75 29.93 0.96
CA GLY A 439 13.98 31.31 0.53
C GLY A 439 15.30 31.85 1.05
N TYR A 440 16.05 32.54 0.17
CA TYR A 440 17.29 33.26 0.48
C TYR A 440 17.17 34.72 0.06
N GLY A 441 17.70 35.62 0.86
CA GLY A 441 17.84 37.05 0.55
C GLY A 441 19.15 37.37 -0.11
N ASN A 442 19.86 38.35 0.50
CA ASN A 442 21.03 39.02 -0.12
C ASN A 442 22.28 38.15 -0.35
N GLU A 443 22.40 37.00 0.29
CA GLU A 443 23.56 36.12 0.15
C GLU A 443 23.12 34.77 -0.47
N PRO A 444 23.63 34.44 -1.68
CA PRO A 444 23.39 33.13 -2.26
C PRO A 444 24.10 32.06 -1.43
N LYS A 445 23.34 31.13 -0.91
CA LYS A 445 23.86 30.00 -0.13
C LYS A 445 23.64 28.70 -0.86
N ALA A 446 24.51 27.74 -0.58
CA ALA A 446 24.44 26.44 -1.21
C ALA A 446 23.34 25.60 -0.54
N TYR A 447 22.60 24.94 -1.37
CA TYR A 447 21.78 23.79 -1.01
C TYR A 447 22.73 22.66 -0.55
N ASP A 448 22.52 22.07 0.63
CA ASP A 448 23.45 21.08 1.18
C ASP A 448 22.81 19.68 1.33
N GLU A 449 23.67 18.66 1.45
CA GLU A 449 23.28 17.27 1.66
C GLU A 449 22.32 17.10 2.88
N ARG A 450 22.46 17.93 3.91
CA ARG A 450 21.63 17.87 5.12
C ARG A 450 20.18 18.25 4.85
N TYR A 451 19.95 19.25 4.03
CA TYR A 451 18.62 19.64 3.59
C TYR A 451 17.95 18.51 2.80
N TYR A 452 18.67 17.90 1.87
CA TYR A 452 18.19 16.74 1.14
C TYR A 452 17.80 15.58 2.09
N MET A 453 18.71 15.20 2.99
CA MET A 453 18.43 14.12 3.95
C MET A 453 17.26 14.44 4.88
N TRP A 454 17.14 15.68 5.31
CA TRP A 454 16.06 16.16 6.14
C TRP A 454 14.71 16.04 5.42
N LEU A 455 14.61 16.51 4.17
CA LEU A 455 13.41 16.36 3.34
C LEU A 455 13.08 14.89 3.06
N HIS A 456 14.08 14.07 2.80
CA HIS A 456 13.88 12.64 2.57
C HIS A 456 13.23 11.95 3.78
N ASN A 457 13.67 12.28 5.00
CA ASN A 457 13.03 11.77 6.20
C ASN A 457 11.63 12.33 6.42
N LEU A 458 11.42 13.60 6.08
CA LEU A 458 10.07 14.17 6.10
C LEU A 458 9.13 13.38 5.19
N MET A 459 9.57 13.05 3.97
CA MET A 459 8.78 12.23 3.04
C MET A 459 8.46 10.86 3.62
N ILE A 460 9.43 10.21 4.29
CA ILE A 460 9.20 8.93 5.00
C ILE A 460 8.18 9.13 6.15
N GLY A 461 8.34 10.17 6.96
CA GLY A 461 7.41 10.49 8.05
C GLY A 461 5.99 10.73 7.56
N MET A 462 5.83 11.49 6.47
CA MET A 462 4.53 11.74 5.85
C MET A 462 3.88 10.45 5.31
N GLU A 463 4.66 9.58 4.67
CA GLU A 463 4.13 8.30 4.17
C GLU A 463 3.75 7.36 5.33
N CYS A 464 4.55 7.28 6.38
CA CYS A 464 4.21 6.52 7.58
C CYS A 464 2.90 7.03 8.21
N PHE A 465 2.76 8.35 8.38
CA PHE A 465 1.54 8.96 8.88
C PHE A 465 0.34 8.62 7.98
N ARG A 466 0.46 8.78 6.66
CA ARG A 466 -0.60 8.47 5.71
C ARG A 466 -1.08 7.03 5.82
N ARG A 467 -0.15 6.08 5.93
CA ARG A 467 -0.47 4.64 6.11
C ARG A 467 -1.15 4.39 7.45
N MET A 468 -0.67 5.01 8.52
CA MET A 468 -1.27 4.89 9.85
C MET A 468 -2.68 5.45 9.90
N ASP A 469 -2.92 6.63 9.33
CA ASP A 469 -4.26 7.23 9.22
C ASP A 469 -5.21 6.34 8.39
N ALA A 470 -4.75 5.80 7.26
CA ALA A 470 -5.52 4.86 6.44
C ALA A 470 -5.90 3.60 7.23
N LEU A 471 -4.95 3.03 7.98
CA LEU A 471 -5.18 1.86 8.81
C LEU A 471 -6.17 2.14 9.95
N GLN A 472 -6.02 3.27 10.65
CA GLN A 472 -6.93 3.69 11.72
C GLN A 472 -8.35 3.88 11.20
N ARG A 473 -8.54 4.55 10.06
CA ARG A 473 -9.85 4.76 9.43
C ARG A 473 -10.47 3.43 8.97
N THR A 474 -9.64 2.54 8.44
CA THR A 474 -10.09 1.20 8.04
C THR A 474 -10.53 0.41 9.27
N ASN A 475 -9.76 0.43 10.36
CA ASN A 475 -10.12 -0.20 11.61
C ASN A 475 -11.41 0.38 12.22
N GLN A 476 -11.57 1.72 12.19
CA GLN A 476 -12.80 2.36 12.63
C GLN A 476 -14.01 1.90 11.82
N ARG A 477 -13.91 1.88 10.48
CA ARG A 477 -14.97 1.36 9.60
C ARG A 477 -15.29 -0.12 9.87
N VAL A 478 -14.25 -0.94 10.09
CA VAL A 478 -14.44 -2.36 10.45
C VAL A 478 -15.12 -2.47 11.80
N GLN A 479 -14.76 -1.64 12.79
CA GLN A 479 -15.43 -1.64 14.10
C GLN A 479 -16.88 -1.14 13.98
N GLU A 480 -17.15 -0.12 13.19
CA GLU A 480 -18.51 0.36 12.91
C GLU A 480 -19.37 -0.72 12.24
N LYS A 481 -18.82 -1.42 11.24
CA LYS A 481 -19.47 -2.57 10.58
C LYS A 481 -19.71 -3.74 11.53
N LYS A 482 -18.83 -3.95 12.50
CA LYS A 482 -18.99 -5.01 13.51
C LYS A 482 -20.15 -4.75 14.48
N ILE A 483 -20.53 -3.50 14.67
CA ILE A 483 -21.56 -3.13 15.67
C ILE A 483 -22.84 -2.56 15.03
N HIS A 484 -22.86 -2.26 13.74
CA HIS A 484 -24.03 -1.79 13.01
C HIS A 484 -24.42 -2.72 11.86
N ASP A 485 -25.72 -2.78 11.54
CA ASP A 485 -26.25 -3.44 10.37
C ASP A 485 -26.07 -2.54 9.13
N GLU A 486 -25.41 -3.05 8.09
CA GLU A 486 -25.07 -2.26 6.88
C GLU A 486 -26.30 -1.76 6.11
N LEU A 487 -27.42 -2.48 6.18
CA LEU A 487 -28.63 -2.12 5.44
C LEU A 487 -29.42 -1.00 6.12
N THR A 488 -29.53 -1.02 7.44
CA THR A 488 -30.40 -0.14 8.22
C THR A 488 -29.68 0.94 9.02
N GLY A 489 -28.38 0.75 9.29
CA GLY A 489 -27.60 1.59 10.19
C GLY A 489 -27.92 1.44 11.68
N MET A 490 -28.89 0.58 12.04
CA MET A 490 -29.15 0.20 13.44
C MET A 490 -27.97 -0.60 14.03
N PHE A 491 -27.94 -0.77 15.35
CA PHE A 491 -27.04 -1.78 15.90
C PHE A 491 -27.37 -3.15 15.30
N ASN A 492 -26.33 -3.96 15.05
CA ASN A 492 -26.53 -5.42 14.93
C ASN A 492 -26.52 -6.04 16.34
N TYR A 493 -26.70 -7.34 16.46
CA TYR A 493 -26.76 -8.00 17.77
C TYR A 493 -25.49 -7.76 18.61
N THR A 494 -24.31 -7.85 18.01
CA THR A 494 -23.02 -7.60 18.68
C THR A 494 -22.95 -6.15 19.21
N GLY A 495 -23.36 -5.18 18.41
CA GLY A 495 -23.44 -3.78 18.79
C GLY A 495 -24.45 -3.55 19.93
N PHE A 496 -25.60 -4.20 19.85
CA PHE A 496 -26.64 -4.12 20.88
C PHE A 496 -26.14 -4.64 22.22
N VAL A 497 -25.57 -5.85 22.29
CA VAL A 497 -25.01 -6.42 23.52
C VAL A 497 -23.90 -5.53 24.09
N LYS A 498 -22.97 -5.06 23.26
CA LYS A 498 -21.87 -4.19 23.70
C LYS A 498 -22.37 -2.88 24.28
N HIS A 499 -23.35 -2.24 23.66
CA HIS A 499 -23.88 -0.94 24.05
C HIS A 499 -25.03 -0.99 25.07
N SER A 500 -25.59 -2.18 25.36
CA SER A 500 -26.59 -2.36 26.44
C SER A 500 -25.97 -2.28 27.84
N LYS A 501 -24.65 -2.47 27.98
CA LYS A 501 -23.98 -2.43 29.29
C LYS A 501 -24.28 -1.15 30.11
N PRO A 502 -24.13 0.08 29.56
CA PRO A 502 -24.49 1.30 30.30
C PRO A 502 -25.99 1.38 30.67
N MET A 503 -26.86 0.80 29.84
CA MET A 503 -28.30 0.74 30.13
C MET A 503 -28.56 -0.18 31.34
N VAL A 504 -27.92 -1.36 31.38
CA VAL A 504 -28.01 -2.30 32.51
C VAL A 504 -27.45 -1.69 33.78
N GLU A 505 -26.29 -1.02 33.73
CA GLU A 505 -25.68 -0.32 34.86
C GLU A 505 -26.63 0.75 35.44
N ARG A 506 -27.24 1.58 34.57
CA ARG A 506 -28.22 2.59 34.97
C ARG A 506 -29.51 1.95 35.51
N ALA A 507 -29.97 0.85 34.95
CA ALA A 507 -31.13 0.11 35.46
C ALA A 507 -30.91 -0.33 36.91
N CYS A 508 -29.70 -0.81 37.24
CA CYS A 508 -29.31 -1.20 38.58
C CYS A 508 -29.20 -0.02 39.52
N GLU A 509 -28.48 1.06 39.13
CA GLU A 509 -28.25 2.25 39.96
C GLU A 509 -29.55 3.01 40.28
N GLU A 510 -30.39 3.21 39.25
CA GLU A 510 -31.66 3.94 39.38
C GLU A 510 -32.81 3.04 39.85
N ASN A 511 -32.56 1.72 40.03
CA ASN A 511 -33.57 0.71 40.40
C ASN A 511 -34.79 0.68 39.44
N ARG A 512 -34.48 0.82 38.11
CA ARG A 512 -35.47 0.85 37.02
C ARG A 512 -35.59 -0.52 36.35
N PHE A 513 -36.58 -0.66 35.49
CA PHE A 513 -36.78 -1.83 34.66
C PHE A 513 -36.25 -1.60 33.24
N VAL A 514 -35.89 -2.68 32.57
CA VAL A 514 -35.65 -2.68 31.13
C VAL A 514 -36.84 -3.29 30.43
N SER A 515 -37.33 -2.60 29.42
CA SER A 515 -38.39 -3.10 28.55
C SER A 515 -37.86 -3.40 27.17
N VAL A 516 -38.11 -4.60 26.65
CA VAL A 516 -37.66 -5.04 25.32
C VAL A 516 -38.87 -5.32 24.44
N LEU A 517 -38.88 -4.73 23.24
CA LEU A 517 -39.85 -4.98 22.17
C LEU A 517 -39.16 -5.71 21.02
N ALA A 518 -39.50 -6.96 20.80
CA ALA A 518 -39.07 -7.74 19.64
C ALA A 518 -40.10 -7.61 18.49
N MET A 519 -39.66 -7.37 17.28
CA MET A 519 -40.50 -7.14 16.10
C MET A 519 -40.02 -7.99 14.93
N ASP A 520 -40.93 -8.37 14.05
CA ASP A 520 -40.66 -9.22 12.88
C ASP A 520 -41.51 -8.73 11.70
N MET A 521 -40.90 -8.56 10.56
CA MET A 521 -41.57 -8.01 9.38
C MET A 521 -42.41 -9.10 8.68
N ALA A 522 -43.68 -8.84 8.53
CA ALA A 522 -44.57 -9.78 7.84
C ALA A 522 -44.36 -9.74 6.32
N ASN A 523 -44.38 -10.93 5.70
CA ASN A 523 -44.40 -11.09 4.23
C ASN A 523 -43.20 -10.53 3.45
N LEU A 524 -42.01 -10.39 4.05
CA LEU A 524 -40.81 -9.95 3.33
C LEU A 524 -40.49 -10.88 2.13
N ASP A 525 -40.65 -12.19 2.30
CA ASP A 525 -40.45 -13.17 1.22
C ASP A 525 -41.35 -12.89 0.01
N LYS A 526 -42.66 -12.58 0.25
CA LYS A 526 -43.60 -12.25 -0.82
C LYS A 526 -43.25 -10.94 -1.52
N ILE A 527 -42.68 -9.96 -0.78
CA ILE A 527 -42.18 -8.70 -1.37
C ILE A 527 -40.99 -9.01 -2.25
N ASN A 528 -40.03 -9.80 -1.78
CA ASN A 528 -38.84 -10.23 -2.50
C ASN A 528 -39.18 -11.00 -3.79
N GLU A 529 -40.13 -11.96 -3.70
CA GLU A 529 -40.57 -12.74 -4.85
C GLU A 529 -41.30 -11.90 -5.91
N LYS A 530 -42.13 -10.97 -5.48
CA LYS A 530 -42.95 -10.16 -6.40
C LYS A 530 -42.24 -8.95 -6.98
N TYR A 531 -41.36 -8.30 -6.21
CA TYR A 531 -40.78 -7.00 -6.55
C TYR A 531 -39.25 -7.01 -6.61
N GLY A 532 -38.61 -8.15 -6.25
CA GLY A 532 -37.16 -8.31 -6.23
C GLY A 532 -36.50 -7.88 -4.92
N ARG A 533 -35.32 -8.43 -4.63
CA ARG A 533 -34.56 -8.20 -3.38
C ARG A 533 -34.28 -6.71 -3.09
N THR A 534 -33.98 -5.92 -4.11
CA THR A 534 -33.74 -4.47 -3.94
C THR A 534 -34.96 -3.73 -3.33
N GLU A 535 -36.16 -4.20 -3.63
CA GLU A 535 -37.38 -3.63 -3.07
C GLU A 535 -37.63 -4.14 -1.65
N GLY A 536 -37.26 -5.39 -1.35
CA GLY A 536 -37.22 -5.89 0.02
C GLY A 536 -36.27 -5.11 0.93
N ASP A 537 -35.08 -4.82 0.43
CA ASP A 537 -34.11 -3.96 1.15
C ASP A 537 -34.65 -2.56 1.43
N ARG A 538 -35.41 -1.99 0.50
CA ARG A 538 -36.11 -0.71 0.72
C ARG A 538 -37.20 -0.84 1.79
N ALA A 539 -37.94 -1.94 1.79
CA ALA A 539 -38.95 -2.22 2.81
C ALA A 539 -38.32 -2.31 4.20
N ILE A 540 -37.22 -3.04 4.32
CA ILE A 540 -36.44 -3.17 5.58
C ILE A 540 -35.94 -1.80 6.06
N ARG A 541 -35.32 -1.00 5.18
CA ARG A 541 -34.88 0.36 5.54
C ARG A 541 -36.03 1.25 5.98
N LYS A 542 -37.19 1.13 5.34
CA LYS A 542 -38.37 1.92 5.70
C LYS A 542 -38.89 1.55 7.09
N VAL A 543 -38.98 0.26 7.38
CA VAL A 543 -39.40 -0.26 8.71
C VAL A 543 -38.38 0.19 9.77
N ALA A 544 -37.08 0.01 9.54
CA ALA A 544 -36.03 0.46 10.43
C ALA A 544 -36.12 1.96 10.75
N GLY A 545 -36.32 2.80 9.72
CA GLY A 545 -36.50 4.25 9.89
C GLY A 545 -37.74 4.60 10.74
N ILE A 546 -38.86 3.89 10.57
CA ILE A 546 -40.06 4.08 11.38
C ILE A 546 -39.78 3.68 12.84
N ILE A 547 -39.15 2.54 13.09
CA ILE A 547 -38.80 2.09 14.45
C ILE A 547 -37.92 3.13 15.15
N GLN A 548 -36.87 3.62 14.47
CA GLN A 548 -35.96 4.64 15.05
C GLN A 548 -36.68 5.98 15.33
N GLN A 549 -37.58 6.41 14.43
CA GLN A 549 -38.35 7.64 14.64
C GLN A 549 -39.38 7.55 15.79
N CYS A 550 -39.89 6.33 16.06
CA CYS A 550 -40.83 6.09 17.14
C CYS A 550 -40.15 5.77 18.47
N ALA A 551 -38.87 5.48 18.48
CA ALA A 551 -38.08 5.22 19.66
C ALA A 551 -37.92 6.48 20.52
N ASP A 552 -38.00 6.35 21.86
CA ASP A 552 -37.76 7.44 22.78
C ASP A 552 -36.24 7.75 22.91
N GLU A 553 -35.91 8.93 23.42
CA GLU A 553 -34.51 9.32 23.64
C GLU A 553 -33.82 8.37 24.63
N GLY A 554 -32.72 7.78 24.21
CA GLY A 554 -31.98 6.76 24.96
C GLY A 554 -32.44 5.31 24.74
N ALA A 555 -33.44 5.06 23.90
CA ALA A 555 -33.78 3.73 23.48
C ALA A 555 -32.75 3.16 22.48
N MET A 556 -32.46 1.88 22.60
CA MET A 556 -31.54 1.17 21.70
C MET A 556 -32.32 0.37 20.68
N CYS A 557 -32.04 0.59 19.39
CA CYS A 557 -32.64 -0.12 18.27
C CYS A 557 -31.61 -1.02 17.60
N CYS A 558 -31.98 -2.28 17.37
CA CYS A 558 -31.13 -3.31 16.80
C CYS A 558 -31.89 -4.07 15.70
N ARG A 559 -31.15 -4.50 14.66
CA ARG A 559 -31.61 -5.51 13.71
C ARG A 559 -30.90 -6.81 14.01
N LEU A 560 -31.65 -7.87 14.31
CA LEU A 560 -31.10 -9.19 14.65
C LEU A 560 -30.62 -9.96 13.42
N GLY A 561 -31.33 -9.82 12.33
CA GLY A 561 -31.10 -10.53 11.08
C GLY A 561 -32.26 -10.27 10.13
N ASP A 562 -32.31 -10.87 8.98
CA ASP A 562 -33.27 -10.76 7.88
C ASP A 562 -34.41 -9.74 8.05
N ASP A 563 -35.49 -10.10 8.78
CA ASP A 563 -36.71 -9.33 9.01
C ASP A 563 -36.99 -9.00 10.49
N GLU A 564 -36.03 -9.29 11.38
CA GLU A 564 -36.17 -9.18 12.83
C GLU A 564 -35.50 -7.91 13.42
N PHE A 565 -36.22 -7.22 14.32
CA PHE A 565 -35.78 -6.02 15.00
C PHE A 565 -36.04 -6.12 16.51
N ILE A 566 -35.17 -5.44 17.28
CA ILE A 566 -35.32 -5.27 18.72
C ILE A 566 -35.22 -3.80 19.06
N MET A 567 -36.00 -3.37 20.03
CA MET A 567 -35.87 -2.12 20.73
C MET A 567 -35.85 -2.35 22.24
N ALA A 568 -34.86 -1.73 22.92
CA ALA A 568 -34.77 -1.79 24.38
C ALA A 568 -34.76 -0.38 24.97
N GLU A 569 -35.43 -0.16 26.08
CA GLU A 569 -35.47 1.11 26.78
C GLU A 569 -35.62 0.93 28.32
N LEU A 570 -35.20 1.98 29.08
CA LEU A 570 -35.40 2.04 30.52
C LEU A 570 -36.81 2.56 30.85
N VAL A 571 -37.52 1.87 31.77
CA VAL A 571 -38.82 2.28 32.24
C VAL A 571 -38.90 2.27 33.78
N ASP A 572 -39.72 3.15 34.34
CA ASP A 572 -39.81 3.35 35.80
C ASP A 572 -40.66 2.33 36.49
N GLU A 573 -41.63 1.73 35.79
CA GLU A 573 -42.58 0.74 36.32
C GLU A 573 -42.54 -0.54 35.48
N ALA A 574 -42.92 -1.67 36.12
CA ALA A 574 -43.08 -2.97 35.46
C ALA A 574 -44.35 -3.01 34.54
N SER A 575 -45.03 -1.88 34.35
CA SER A 575 -46.19 -1.78 33.46
C SER A 575 -45.75 -1.79 31.99
N HIS A 576 -46.50 -2.55 31.18
CA HIS A 576 -46.26 -2.58 29.73
C HIS A 576 -46.81 -1.37 28.99
N GLU A 577 -47.36 -0.34 29.69
CA GLU A 577 -48.04 0.80 29.04
C GLU A 577 -47.16 1.57 28.12
N LYS A 578 -45.91 1.87 28.54
CA LYS A 578 -44.98 2.66 27.73
C LYS A 578 -44.60 1.93 26.44
N ILE A 579 -44.25 0.65 26.54
CA ILE A 579 -43.86 -0.13 25.36
C ILE A 579 -45.05 -0.32 24.40
N HIS A 580 -46.30 -0.43 24.95
CA HIS A 580 -47.51 -0.45 24.11
C HIS A 580 -47.77 0.87 23.43
N GLU A 581 -47.36 1.99 24.00
CA GLU A 581 -47.48 3.31 23.37
C GLU A 581 -46.49 3.45 22.22
N VAL A 582 -45.25 3.01 22.40
CA VAL A 582 -44.25 2.97 21.31
C VAL A 582 -44.70 2.05 20.18
N ARG A 583 -45.20 0.86 20.51
CA ARG A 583 -45.79 -0.07 19.52
C ARG A 583 -46.89 0.61 18.72
N ARG A 584 -47.85 1.29 19.42
CA ARG A 584 -48.92 1.99 18.74
C ARG A 584 -48.45 3.09 17.82
N ARG A 585 -47.41 3.84 18.19
CA ARG A 585 -46.78 4.85 17.29
C ARG A 585 -46.20 4.21 16.05
N ILE A 586 -45.55 3.04 16.21
CA ILE A 586 -44.99 2.28 15.08
C ILE A 586 -46.13 1.80 14.16
N ASP A 587 -47.19 1.16 14.71
CA ASP A 587 -48.30 0.68 13.93
C ASP A 587 -49.01 1.81 13.18
N GLN A 588 -49.20 2.97 13.82
CA GLN A 588 -49.79 4.15 13.18
C GLN A 588 -48.90 4.67 12.03
N SER A 589 -47.59 4.73 12.23
CA SER A 589 -46.66 5.20 11.17
C SER A 589 -46.62 4.21 10.00
N LEU A 590 -46.76 2.91 10.24
CA LEU A 590 -46.88 1.91 9.19
C LEU A 590 -48.21 2.04 8.43
N GLU A 591 -49.31 2.27 9.12
CA GLU A 591 -50.60 2.55 8.48
C GLU A 591 -50.60 3.80 7.61
N GLU A 592 -49.98 4.91 8.10
CA GLU A 592 -49.79 6.15 7.32
C GLU A 592 -48.98 5.89 6.06
N TYR A 593 -47.90 5.10 6.16
CA TYR A 593 -47.12 4.69 5.00
C TYR A 593 -47.94 3.83 4.03
N ASN A 594 -48.66 2.83 4.52
CA ASN A 594 -49.46 1.92 3.70
C ASN A 594 -50.58 2.65 2.94
N GLN A 595 -51.09 3.74 3.48
CA GLN A 595 -52.13 4.59 2.84
C GLN A 595 -51.51 5.63 1.86
N SER A 596 -50.20 5.79 1.84
CA SER A 596 -49.55 6.76 0.98
C SER A 596 -49.53 6.31 -0.49
N PRO A 597 -49.55 7.22 -1.47
CA PRO A 597 -49.46 6.89 -2.89
C PRO A 597 -48.10 6.24 -3.26
N GLN A 598 -47.14 6.29 -2.40
CA GLN A 598 -45.79 5.76 -2.61
C GLN A 598 -45.68 4.28 -2.20
N SER A 599 -46.64 3.76 -1.45
CA SER A 599 -46.68 2.37 -1.01
C SER A 599 -47.06 1.44 -2.18
N ARG A 600 -46.17 0.49 -2.49
CA ARG A 600 -46.38 -0.58 -3.50
C ARG A 600 -46.88 -1.88 -2.87
N TYR A 601 -46.72 -2.03 -1.56
CA TYR A 601 -47.03 -3.19 -0.76
C TYR A 601 -47.31 -2.77 0.68
N GLU A 602 -48.05 -3.59 1.40
CA GLU A 602 -48.39 -3.35 2.80
C GLU A 602 -47.23 -3.79 3.71
N LEU A 603 -46.77 -2.87 4.59
CA LEU A 603 -45.82 -3.17 5.64
C LEU A 603 -46.54 -3.45 6.95
N ARG A 604 -46.25 -4.58 7.57
CA ARG A 604 -46.81 -5.01 8.86
C ARG A 604 -45.72 -5.63 9.73
N LEU A 605 -45.82 -5.44 11.05
CA LEU A 605 -44.92 -6.05 12.04
C LEU A 605 -45.69 -6.91 13.00
N PHE A 606 -45.18 -8.12 13.22
CA PHE A 606 -45.50 -8.91 14.42
C PHE A 606 -44.64 -8.41 15.57
N SER A 607 -45.16 -8.36 16.79
CA SER A 607 -44.36 -7.90 17.91
C SER A 607 -44.69 -8.63 19.21
N GLY A 608 -43.70 -8.72 20.09
CA GLY A 608 -43.81 -9.21 21.44
C GLY A 608 -42.95 -8.41 22.40
N SER A 609 -43.34 -8.25 23.62
CA SER A 609 -42.59 -7.46 24.61
C SER A 609 -42.42 -8.18 25.94
N ARG A 610 -41.37 -7.80 26.67
CA ARG A 610 -41.11 -8.17 28.05
C ARG A 610 -40.51 -6.99 28.80
N THR A 611 -40.81 -6.88 30.08
CA THR A 611 -40.28 -5.84 30.98
C THR A 611 -39.90 -6.49 32.30
N GLU A 612 -38.60 -6.46 32.61
CA GLU A 612 -38.05 -7.07 33.81
C GLU A 612 -36.92 -6.20 34.38
N ARG A 613 -36.52 -6.49 35.63
CA ARG A 613 -35.30 -5.95 36.20
C ARG A 613 -34.13 -6.82 35.76
N VAL A 614 -33.09 -6.20 35.27
CA VAL A 614 -31.84 -6.85 34.83
C VAL A 614 -30.68 -6.37 35.69
N LYS A 615 -29.79 -7.28 36.08
CA LYS A 615 -28.63 -7.01 36.92
C LYS A 615 -27.31 -7.08 36.15
N ASP A 616 -27.32 -7.84 35.09
CA ASP A 616 -26.14 -8.06 34.25
C ASP A 616 -26.56 -8.29 32.80
N LEU A 617 -25.55 -8.49 31.93
CA LEU A 617 -25.75 -8.71 30.51
C LEU A 617 -26.41 -10.08 30.19
N VAL A 618 -26.21 -11.08 31.05
CA VAL A 618 -26.84 -12.41 30.86
C VAL A 618 -28.35 -12.29 31.06
N GLU A 619 -28.80 -11.64 32.16
CA GLU A 619 -30.23 -11.37 32.39
C GLU A 619 -30.83 -10.47 31.28
N MET A 620 -30.00 -9.57 30.66
CA MET A 620 -30.43 -8.78 29.51
C MET A 620 -30.65 -9.65 28.25
N GLU A 621 -29.76 -10.60 27.97
CA GLU A 621 -29.94 -11.57 26.87
C GLU A 621 -31.16 -12.47 27.10
N ASP A 622 -31.37 -12.93 28.32
CA ASP A 622 -32.56 -13.71 28.70
C ASP A 622 -33.86 -12.92 28.47
N LEU A 623 -33.85 -11.63 28.81
CA LEU A 623 -34.99 -10.74 28.59
C LEU A 623 -35.27 -10.53 27.09
N VAL A 624 -34.21 -10.38 26.27
CA VAL A 624 -34.34 -10.32 24.80
C VAL A 624 -34.95 -11.60 24.26
N ASN A 625 -34.44 -12.76 24.66
CA ASN A 625 -34.97 -14.07 24.26
C ASN A 625 -36.43 -14.26 24.66
N ALA A 626 -36.83 -13.85 25.88
CA ALA A 626 -38.21 -13.89 26.33
C ALA A 626 -39.15 -13.00 25.50
N ALA A 627 -38.66 -11.82 25.03
CA ALA A 627 -39.42 -10.94 24.12
C ALA A 627 -39.60 -11.58 22.75
N VAL A 628 -38.54 -12.22 22.20
CA VAL A 628 -38.56 -12.94 20.91
C VAL A 628 -39.55 -14.12 20.99
N ILE A 629 -39.53 -14.92 22.06
CA ILE A 629 -40.50 -16.01 22.29
C ILE A 629 -41.92 -15.46 22.33
N SER A 630 -42.15 -14.34 23.01
CA SER A 630 -43.46 -13.66 23.06
C SER A 630 -43.96 -13.25 21.67
N LYS A 631 -43.07 -12.66 20.85
CA LYS A 631 -43.32 -12.30 19.45
C LYS A 631 -43.71 -13.52 18.60
N ASN A 632 -42.93 -14.61 18.72
CA ASN A 632 -43.21 -15.84 17.97
C ASN A 632 -44.56 -16.45 18.34
N GLY A 633 -44.93 -16.41 19.61
CA GLY A 633 -46.25 -16.83 20.09
C GLY A 633 -47.40 -16.02 19.47
N HIS A 634 -47.26 -14.70 19.38
CA HIS A 634 -48.23 -13.82 18.72
C HIS A 634 -48.30 -14.08 17.20
N LYS A 635 -47.14 -14.22 16.52
CA LYS A 635 -47.03 -14.55 15.08
C LYS A 635 -47.78 -15.88 14.79
N ALA A 636 -47.62 -16.90 15.65
CA ALA A 636 -48.32 -18.19 15.51
C ALA A 636 -49.82 -18.07 15.74
N SER A 637 -50.25 -17.24 16.69
CA SER A 637 -51.67 -17.05 17.02
C SER A 637 -52.41 -16.29 15.91
N GLU A 638 -51.81 -15.22 15.34
CA GLU A 638 -52.41 -14.49 14.23
C GLU A 638 -52.44 -15.31 12.93
N LYS A 639 -51.40 -16.09 12.65
CA LYS A 639 -51.40 -17.03 11.51
C LYS A 639 -52.54 -18.07 11.61
N ARG A 640 -52.89 -18.50 12.85
CA ARG A 640 -54.06 -19.40 13.09
C ARG A 640 -55.41 -18.69 12.88
N LEU A 641 -55.53 -17.42 13.20
CA LEU A 641 -56.76 -16.62 13.06
C LEU A 641 -57.05 -16.19 11.62
N HIS A 642 -56.02 -16.01 10.77
CA HIS A 642 -56.18 -15.47 9.42
C HIS A 642 -56.04 -16.51 8.31
N GLY A 643 -55.89 -17.83 8.63
CA GLY A 643 -55.99 -18.90 7.65
C GLY A 643 -54.83 -19.01 6.62
N ASP A 644 -53.71 -18.33 6.85
CA ASP A 644 -52.57 -18.33 5.95
C ASP A 644 -51.42 -19.24 6.49
N VAL A 645 -51.74 -20.51 6.75
CA VAL A 645 -50.77 -21.61 6.84
C VAL A 645 -51.23 -22.72 5.94
N THR A 646 -51.02 -22.54 4.66
CA THR A 646 -50.84 -23.66 3.75
C THR A 646 -49.45 -23.55 3.19
N LEU A 647 -48.50 -24.31 3.75
CA LEU A 647 -47.45 -24.90 2.93
C LEU A 647 -48.18 -25.35 1.65
N SER A 648 -47.65 -24.97 0.47
CA SER A 648 -48.18 -25.49 -0.79
C SER A 648 -48.36 -26.99 -0.65
N VAL A 649 -49.34 -27.59 -1.31
CA VAL A 649 -49.57 -29.05 -1.24
C VAL A 649 -48.25 -29.81 -1.42
N GLN A 650 -47.38 -29.27 -2.26
CA GLN A 650 -46.03 -29.80 -2.55
C GLN A 650 -45.05 -29.68 -1.35
N GLU A 651 -45.09 -28.61 -0.58
CA GLU A 651 -44.27 -28.45 0.62
C GLU A 651 -44.75 -29.29 1.80
N GLN A 652 -46.06 -29.48 1.91
CA GLN A 652 -46.65 -30.40 2.91
C GLN A 652 -46.29 -31.86 2.61
N GLU A 653 -46.28 -32.24 1.34
CA GLU A 653 -45.86 -33.57 0.91
C GLU A 653 -44.36 -33.77 1.20
N GLN A 654 -43.51 -32.78 0.91
CA GLN A 654 -42.08 -32.85 1.19
C GLN A 654 -41.78 -32.88 2.71
N ALA A 655 -42.45 -32.08 3.52
CA ALA A 655 -42.31 -32.10 4.99
C ALA A 655 -42.76 -33.44 5.59
N ALA A 656 -43.86 -34.02 5.06
CA ALA A 656 -44.31 -35.34 5.47
C ALA A 656 -43.34 -36.45 5.07
N GLN A 657 -42.74 -36.33 3.88
CA GLN A 657 -41.70 -37.26 3.44
C GLN A 657 -40.44 -37.17 4.31
N VAL A 658 -39.96 -35.93 4.65
CA VAL A 658 -38.81 -35.73 5.55
C VAL A 658 -39.12 -36.31 6.91
N LYS A 659 -40.32 -36.08 7.45
CA LYS A 659 -40.74 -36.69 8.71
C LYS A 659 -40.62 -38.22 8.64
N LYS A 660 -41.07 -38.82 7.56
CA LYS A 660 -40.97 -40.29 7.37
C LYS A 660 -39.51 -40.74 7.28
N VAL A 661 -38.64 -39.99 6.57
CA VAL A 661 -37.20 -40.28 6.50
C VAL A 661 -36.57 -40.30 7.88
N LEU A 662 -36.91 -39.32 8.73
CA LEU A 662 -36.44 -39.22 10.11
C LEU A 662 -36.98 -40.34 11.01
N ASP A 663 -38.29 -40.62 10.96
CA ASP A 663 -38.95 -41.60 11.82
C ASP A 663 -38.51 -43.05 11.50
N GLU A 664 -38.27 -43.38 10.24
CA GLU A 664 -37.92 -44.73 9.78
C GLU A 664 -36.42 -44.89 9.47
N ASN A 665 -35.56 -43.82 9.69
CA ASN A 665 -34.14 -43.77 9.38
C ASN A 665 -33.87 -44.21 7.91
N LEU A 666 -34.60 -43.64 6.96
CA LEU A 666 -34.48 -43.95 5.54
C LEU A 666 -33.34 -43.16 4.86
N PHE A 667 -32.23 -43.02 5.55
CA PHE A 667 -31.03 -42.41 5.02
C PHE A 667 -30.13 -43.42 4.28
N THR A 668 -29.50 -42.98 3.18
CA THR A 668 -28.40 -43.67 2.52
C THR A 668 -27.33 -42.67 2.20
N TYR A 669 -26.12 -43.13 1.88
CA TYR A 669 -24.97 -42.25 1.65
C TYR A 669 -24.31 -42.63 0.34
N HIS A 670 -23.97 -41.62 -0.45
CA HIS A 670 -23.08 -41.75 -1.60
C HIS A 670 -21.69 -41.27 -1.21
N PHE A 671 -20.70 -42.01 -1.63
CA PHE A 671 -19.32 -41.68 -1.34
C PHE A 671 -18.65 -41.07 -2.58
N GLN A 672 -18.14 -39.83 -2.43
CA GLN A 672 -17.40 -39.19 -3.51
C GLN A 672 -15.93 -39.29 -3.21
N PRO A 673 -15.11 -39.86 -4.14
CA PRO A 673 -13.68 -39.97 -3.95
C PRO A 673 -12.99 -38.61 -3.88
N ILE A 674 -12.09 -38.47 -2.93
CA ILE A 674 -11.11 -37.39 -2.79
C ILE A 674 -9.76 -37.97 -3.19
N VAL A 675 -9.12 -37.39 -4.19
CA VAL A 675 -7.88 -37.89 -4.74
C VAL A 675 -6.67 -37.01 -4.41
N SER A 676 -5.52 -37.65 -4.29
CA SER A 676 -4.25 -36.96 -4.12
C SER A 676 -3.89 -36.21 -5.40
N ALA A 677 -3.54 -34.90 -5.29
CA ALA A 677 -3.03 -34.11 -6.41
C ALA A 677 -1.65 -34.58 -6.90
N LYS A 678 -0.97 -35.47 -6.18
CA LYS A 678 0.36 -35.98 -6.54
C LYS A 678 0.33 -37.12 -7.57
N ASP A 679 -0.62 -38.07 -7.40
CA ASP A 679 -0.65 -39.32 -8.17
C ASP A 679 -2.06 -39.78 -8.55
N GLY A 680 -3.10 -39.00 -8.20
CA GLY A 680 -4.50 -39.36 -8.50
C GLY A 680 -5.03 -40.57 -7.71
N SER A 681 -4.31 -41.06 -6.68
CA SER A 681 -4.80 -42.14 -5.84
C SER A 681 -5.95 -41.65 -4.96
N VAL A 682 -6.95 -42.49 -4.72
CA VAL A 682 -8.05 -42.21 -3.82
C VAL A 682 -7.56 -42.31 -2.37
N VAL A 683 -7.55 -41.17 -1.64
CA VAL A 683 -7.04 -41.08 -0.27
C VAL A 683 -8.14 -40.89 0.77
N ALA A 684 -9.29 -40.39 0.34
CA ALA A 684 -10.44 -40.18 1.20
C ALA A 684 -11.76 -40.23 0.41
N TYR A 685 -12.88 -40.17 1.13
CA TYR A 685 -14.21 -40.03 0.59
C TYR A 685 -15.01 -38.99 1.40
N GLU A 686 -15.83 -38.19 0.71
CA GLU A 686 -16.89 -37.44 1.37
C GLU A 686 -18.18 -38.24 1.37
N ALA A 687 -18.81 -38.35 2.55
CA ALA A 687 -20.06 -39.05 2.71
C ALA A 687 -21.25 -38.11 2.53
N LEU A 688 -21.91 -38.20 1.39
CA LEU A 688 -22.99 -37.32 0.97
C LEU A 688 -24.36 -37.96 1.22
N MET A 689 -25.14 -37.41 2.14
CA MET A 689 -26.49 -37.88 2.54
C MET A 689 -27.46 -37.95 1.35
N ARG A 690 -28.26 -38.99 1.29
CA ARG A 690 -29.39 -39.20 0.36
C ARG A 690 -30.57 -39.80 1.13
N ALA A 691 -31.79 -39.67 0.61
CA ALA A 691 -32.96 -40.28 1.21
C ALA A 691 -33.56 -41.40 0.30
N GLN A 692 -33.95 -42.53 0.88
CA GLN A 692 -34.58 -43.62 0.18
C GLN A 692 -36.10 -43.43 0.09
N VAL A 693 -36.52 -42.37 -0.63
CA VAL A 693 -37.94 -42.03 -0.85
C VAL A 693 -38.20 -41.66 -2.30
N GLN A 694 -39.44 -41.86 -2.74
CA GLN A 694 -39.90 -41.48 -4.08
C GLN A 694 -41.08 -40.48 -3.96
N PRO A 695 -41.09 -39.35 -4.64
CA PRO A 695 -39.94 -38.78 -5.39
C PRO A 695 -38.74 -38.44 -4.47
N GLY A 696 -37.52 -38.42 -5.01
CA GLY A 696 -36.31 -38.14 -4.24
C GLY A 696 -36.30 -36.72 -3.66
N ILE A 697 -35.81 -36.59 -2.45
CA ILE A 697 -35.66 -35.30 -1.74
C ILE A 697 -34.16 -34.91 -1.74
N SER A 698 -33.86 -33.65 -2.05
CA SER A 698 -32.49 -33.13 -1.95
C SER A 698 -32.01 -33.02 -0.51
N PRO A 699 -30.70 -33.19 -0.23
CA PRO A 699 -30.14 -33.00 1.12
C PRO A 699 -30.49 -31.63 1.72
N ILE A 700 -30.45 -30.56 0.95
CA ILE A 700 -30.83 -29.20 1.39
C ILE A 700 -32.28 -29.17 1.86
N ASN A 701 -33.20 -29.78 1.16
CA ASN A 701 -34.60 -29.85 1.58
C ASN A 701 -34.81 -30.75 2.81
N ILE A 702 -33.99 -31.80 2.97
CA ILE A 702 -34.04 -32.62 4.21
C ILE A 702 -33.65 -31.74 5.41
N ILE A 703 -32.55 -31.00 5.32
CA ILE A 703 -32.11 -30.09 6.40
C ILE A 703 -33.15 -29.00 6.65
N LYS A 704 -33.66 -28.33 5.60
CA LYS A 704 -34.69 -27.30 5.67
C LYS A 704 -35.93 -27.77 6.43
N TYR A 705 -36.50 -28.88 6.04
CA TYR A 705 -37.73 -29.38 6.68
C TYR A 705 -37.46 -30.05 8.04
N ALA A 706 -36.29 -30.67 8.25
CA ALA A 706 -35.90 -31.15 9.57
C ALA A 706 -35.74 -29.99 10.57
N SER A 707 -35.21 -28.84 10.12
CA SER A 707 -35.19 -27.61 10.93
C SER A 707 -36.60 -27.12 11.28
N HIS A 708 -37.53 -27.05 10.30
CA HIS A 708 -38.91 -26.67 10.55
C HIS A 708 -39.67 -27.64 11.51
N LEU A 709 -39.21 -28.88 11.55
CA LEU A 709 -39.75 -29.89 12.47
C LEU A 709 -39.00 -29.92 13.81
N GLU A 710 -38.02 -29.05 14.04
CA GLU A 710 -37.14 -29.04 15.22
C GLU A 710 -36.39 -30.37 15.43
N ARG A 711 -36.04 -31.05 14.33
CA ARG A 711 -35.47 -32.40 14.30
C ARG A 711 -34.09 -32.49 13.66
N LEU A 712 -33.32 -31.39 13.63
CA LEU A 712 -31.93 -31.41 13.10
C LEU A 712 -31.04 -32.39 13.89
N TYR A 713 -31.30 -32.55 15.18
CA TYR A 713 -30.66 -33.57 16.04
C TYR A 713 -30.75 -34.98 15.45
N ASP A 714 -31.92 -35.35 14.92
CA ASP A 714 -32.13 -36.67 14.32
C ASP A 714 -31.34 -36.87 13.04
N VAL A 715 -31.15 -35.78 12.27
CA VAL A 715 -30.30 -35.79 11.06
C VAL A 715 -28.84 -35.99 11.47
N GLU A 716 -28.35 -35.22 12.43
CA GLU A 716 -26.97 -35.31 12.94
C GLU A 716 -26.68 -36.72 13.47
N ARG A 717 -27.60 -37.22 14.31
CA ARG A 717 -27.51 -38.56 14.85
C ARG A 717 -27.44 -39.62 13.76
N ALA A 718 -28.41 -39.60 12.82
CA ALA A 718 -28.45 -40.54 11.70
C ALA A 718 -27.17 -40.48 10.84
N THR A 719 -26.67 -39.31 10.57
CA THR A 719 -25.45 -39.10 9.77
C THR A 719 -24.28 -39.85 10.40
N PHE A 720 -23.96 -39.56 11.64
CA PHE A 720 -22.80 -40.18 12.28
C PHE A 720 -22.97 -41.69 12.51
N PHE A 721 -24.12 -42.13 13.04
CA PHE A 721 -24.31 -43.55 13.35
C PHE A 721 -24.38 -44.42 12.11
N ASN A 722 -25.07 -43.98 11.05
CA ASN A 722 -25.19 -44.74 9.81
C ASN A 722 -23.88 -44.81 9.05
N ILE A 723 -23.13 -43.69 8.92
CA ILE A 723 -21.84 -43.68 8.23
C ILE A 723 -20.85 -44.57 8.97
N LEU A 724 -20.73 -44.46 10.29
CA LEU A 724 -19.80 -45.29 11.09
C LEU A 724 -20.19 -46.77 11.03
N GLN A 725 -21.46 -47.09 10.88
CA GLN A 725 -21.91 -48.47 10.65
C GLN A 725 -21.52 -48.97 9.25
N LEU A 726 -21.71 -48.16 8.21
CA LEU A 726 -21.26 -48.50 6.86
C LEU A 726 -19.74 -48.73 6.78
N VAL A 727 -18.97 -47.92 7.54
CA VAL A 727 -17.50 -48.09 7.65
C VAL A 727 -17.13 -49.43 8.28
N ASP A 728 -17.89 -49.86 9.31
CA ASP A 728 -17.70 -51.19 9.91
C ASP A 728 -18.06 -52.32 8.94
N GLU A 729 -19.17 -52.16 8.17
CA GLU A 729 -19.67 -53.19 7.24
C GLU A 729 -18.77 -53.35 6.00
N HIS A 730 -18.15 -52.25 5.53
CA HIS A 730 -17.32 -52.18 4.30
C HIS A 730 -15.82 -51.89 4.62
N GLU A 731 -15.31 -52.39 5.73
CA GLU A 731 -13.96 -52.11 6.24
C GLU A 731 -12.86 -52.39 5.18
N ASN A 732 -13.01 -53.45 4.39
CA ASN A 732 -12.04 -53.82 3.35
C ASN A 732 -12.03 -52.86 2.14
N GLU A 733 -13.20 -52.27 1.82
CA GLU A 733 -13.33 -51.35 0.67
C GLU A 733 -12.84 -49.97 1.00
N PHE A 734 -13.13 -49.50 2.22
CA PHE A 734 -12.58 -48.23 2.70
C PHE A 734 -11.07 -48.34 3.00
N ALA A 735 -10.59 -49.54 3.38
CA ALA A 735 -9.17 -49.75 3.77
C ALA A 735 -8.70 -48.70 4.79
N ASP A 736 -7.54 -48.06 4.57
CA ASP A 736 -7.01 -47.00 5.45
C ASP A 736 -7.38 -45.57 5.02
N ARG A 737 -8.36 -45.42 4.11
CA ARG A 737 -8.75 -44.12 3.60
C ARG A 737 -9.61 -43.35 4.57
N LYS A 738 -9.49 -42.02 4.55
CA LYS A 738 -10.27 -41.13 5.41
C LYS A 738 -11.71 -40.96 4.90
N ILE A 739 -12.60 -40.58 5.84
CA ILE A 739 -14.01 -40.35 5.54
C ILE A 739 -14.41 -39.01 6.14
N PHE A 740 -14.79 -38.09 5.27
CA PHE A 740 -15.25 -36.76 5.61
C PHE A 740 -16.76 -36.83 5.89
N ILE A 741 -17.17 -36.31 7.06
CA ILE A 741 -18.54 -36.38 7.57
C ILE A 741 -18.99 -34.93 7.87
N ASN A 742 -20.04 -34.50 7.21
CA ASN A 742 -20.67 -33.20 7.48
C ASN A 742 -21.36 -33.21 8.86
N SER A 743 -21.10 -32.18 9.70
CA SER A 743 -21.71 -31.96 10.99
C SER A 743 -22.59 -30.71 10.97
N ILE A 744 -23.71 -30.73 11.70
CA ILE A 744 -24.63 -29.61 11.85
C ILE A 744 -24.34 -28.94 13.22
N PRO A 745 -23.61 -27.81 13.26
CA PRO A 745 -23.31 -27.13 14.50
C PRO A 745 -24.59 -26.71 15.25
N GLY A 746 -24.56 -26.82 16.58
CA GLY A 746 -25.71 -26.54 17.42
C GLY A 746 -26.68 -27.71 17.60
N SER A 747 -26.52 -28.83 16.87
CA SER A 747 -27.35 -30.02 16.96
C SER A 747 -26.62 -31.22 17.56
N GLN A 748 -25.69 -30.95 18.51
CA GLN A 748 -24.81 -31.97 19.08
C GLN A 748 -25.57 -32.99 19.91
N LEU A 749 -25.12 -34.25 19.84
CA LEU A 749 -25.64 -35.36 20.64
C LEU A 749 -25.31 -35.14 22.13
N SER A 750 -26.24 -35.53 23.00
CA SER A 750 -26.14 -35.37 24.43
C SER A 750 -26.42 -36.70 25.19
N GLY A 751 -26.01 -36.77 26.44
CA GLY A 751 -26.31 -37.91 27.31
C GLY A 751 -25.66 -39.22 26.86
N GLU A 752 -26.44 -40.31 26.87
CA GLU A 752 -25.97 -41.66 26.52
C GLU A 752 -25.59 -41.79 25.04
N GLU A 753 -26.29 -41.10 24.15
CA GLU A 753 -26.00 -41.13 22.71
C GLU A 753 -24.65 -40.45 22.38
N ALA A 754 -24.29 -39.35 23.07
CA ALA A 754 -23.00 -38.75 22.96
C ALA A 754 -21.86 -39.72 23.36
N GLN A 755 -22.02 -40.44 24.49
CA GLN A 755 -21.06 -41.44 24.92
C GLN A 755 -20.92 -42.61 23.93
N MET A 756 -22.05 -43.06 23.36
CA MET A 756 -22.04 -44.10 22.31
C MET A 756 -21.32 -43.63 21.05
N LEU A 757 -21.57 -42.40 20.63
CA LEU A 757 -20.91 -41.79 19.47
C LEU A 757 -19.40 -41.62 19.73
N GLU A 758 -19.01 -41.11 20.90
CA GLU A 758 -17.60 -40.95 21.29
C GLU A 758 -16.85 -42.30 21.23
N LYS A 759 -17.45 -43.36 21.71
CA LYS A 759 -16.87 -44.70 21.62
C LYS A 759 -16.71 -45.19 20.18
N LYS A 760 -17.68 -44.93 19.30
CA LYS A 760 -17.58 -45.27 17.88
C LYS A 760 -16.55 -44.41 17.15
N LEU A 761 -16.53 -43.13 17.41
CA LEU A 761 -15.56 -42.21 16.84
C LEU A 761 -14.13 -42.54 17.26
N THR A 762 -13.91 -42.90 18.54
CA THR A 762 -12.58 -43.33 19.02
C THR A 762 -12.09 -44.59 18.31
N LYS A 763 -13.00 -45.52 17.95
CA LYS A 763 -12.66 -46.73 17.19
C LYS A 763 -12.10 -46.38 15.78
N HIS A 764 -12.59 -45.30 15.17
CA HIS A 764 -12.28 -44.88 13.83
C HIS A 764 -11.55 -43.53 13.76
N ALA A 765 -10.91 -43.08 14.85
CA ALA A 765 -10.33 -41.76 15.03
C ALA A 765 -9.35 -41.36 13.90
N ASN A 766 -8.52 -42.30 13.44
CA ASN A 766 -7.54 -42.06 12.36
C ASN A 766 -8.18 -41.98 10.96
N ARG A 767 -9.46 -42.23 10.82
CA ARG A 767 -10.16 -42.34 9.53
C ARG A 767 -11.26 -41.28 9.36
N VAL A 768 -11.76 -40.75 10.45
CA VAL A 768 -12.85 -39.74 10.41
C VAL A 768 -12.30 -38.34 10.36
N VAL A 769 -12.81 -37.55 9.44
CA VAL A 769 -12.64 -36.09 9.38
C VAL A 769 -14.00 -35.44 9.51
N VAL A 770 -14.20 -34.55 10.45
CA VAL A 770 -15.46 -33.84 10.66
C VAL A 770 -15.42 -32.51 9.94
N GLU A 771 -16.37 -32.29 9.05
CA GLU A 771 -16.54 -31.03 8.31
C GLU A 771 -17.42 -30.05 9.09
N LEU A 772 -16.89 -28.82 9.21
CA LEU A 772 -17.57 -27.70 9.86
C LEU A 772 -17.80 -26.60 8.82
N THR A 773 -19.06 -26.24 8.57
CA THR A 773 -19.38 -25.17 7.62
C THR A 773 -19.06 -23.79 8.20
N GLU A 774 -18.47 -22.91 7.40
CA GLU A 774 -18.12 -21.52 7.80
C GLU A 774 -19.34 -20.67 8.16
N GLN A 775 -20.50 -20.95 7.58
CA GLN A 775 -21.74 -20.15 7.71
C GLN A 775 -22.54 -20.39 8.99
N THR A 776 -22.05 -21.18 9.93
CA THR A 776 -22.81 -21.46 11.15
C THR A 776 -22.71 -20.33 12.16
N GLU A 777 -23.87 -19.84 12.62
CA GLU A 777 -24.09 -18.89 13.72
C GLU A 777 -23.73 -19.44 15.12
N ALA A 778 -22.97 -20.55 15.19
CA ALA A 778 -22.49 -21.05 16.46
C ALA A 778 -21.50 -20.03 17.06
N ASP A 779 -21.69 -19.72 18.35
CA ASP A 779 -20.79 -18.83 19.05
C ASP A 779 -19.35 -19.41 19.05
N ASP A 780 -18.35 -18.52 19.07
CA ASP A 780 -16.93 -18.87 19.03
C ASP A 780 -16.53 -19.90 20.10
N LYS A 781 -17.22 -19.93 21.21
CA LYS A 781 -17.00 -20.85 22.33
C LYS A 781 -17.47 -22.25 22.00
N THR A 782 -18.65 -22.40 21.43
CA THR A 782 -19.22 -23.70 21.03
C THR A 782 -18.33 -24.37 19.98
N LEU A 783 -17.84 -23.64 18.98
CA LEU A 783 -16.94 -24.19 17.95
C LEU A 783 -15.57 -24.59 18.53
N ALA A 784 -15.01 -23.78 19.44
CA ALA A 784 -13.75 -24.11 20.12
C ALA A 784 -13.90 -25.34 21.02
N ASP A 785 -15.01 -25.46 21.72
CA ASP A 785 -15.31 -26.62 22.57
C ASP A 785 -15.52 -27.91 21.73
N MET A 786 -16.19 -27.81 20.56
CA MET A 786 -16.35 -28.93 19.62
C MET A 786 -14.99 -29.39 19.09
N LYS A 787 -14.14 -28.46 18.58
CA LYS A 787 -12.81 -28.79 18.12
C LYS A 787 -11.98 -29.48 19.21
N SER A 788 -11.92 -28.88 20.40
CA SER A 788 -11.22 -29.48 21.55
C SER A 788 -11.72 -30.87 21.87
N GLY A 789 -13.03 -31.13 21.69
CA GLY A 789 -13.63 -32.44 21.85
C GLY A 789 -13.12 -33.45 20.81
N TYR A 790 -13.11 -33.07 19.52
CA TYR A 790 -12.62 -33.94 18.44
C TYR A 790 -11.10 -34.19 18.54
N GLU A 791 -10.32 -33.17 18.84
CA GLU A 791 -8.87 -33.30 19.04
C GLU A 791 -8.51 -34.28 20.17
N LYS A 792 -9.23 -34.25 21.29
CA LYS A 792 -9.04 -35.22 22.40
C LYS A 792 -9.31 -36.67 21.98
N LEU A 793 -10.15 -36.88 20.99
CA LEU A 793 -10.46 -38.19 20.43
C LEU A 793 -9.50 -38.56 19.27
N GLY A 794 -8.60 -37.67 18.86
CA GLY A 794 -7.68 -37.89 17.75
C GLY A 794 -8.37 -37.78 16.37
N ILE A 795 -9.49 -37.06 16.28
CA ILE A 795 -10.28 -36.86 15.07
C ILE A 795 -9.83 -35.55 14.40
N GLU A 796 -9.61 -35.62 13.10
CA GLU A 796 -9.25 -34.46 12.29
C GLU A 796 -10.50 -33.66 11.92
N THR A 797 -10.29 -32.36 11.65
CA THR A 797 -11.36 -31.42 11.28
C THR A 797 -11.06 -30.75 9.93
N ALA A 798 -12.11 -30.45 9.18
CA ALA A 798 -12.06 -29.70 7.94
C ALA A 798 -12.99 -28.46 8.02
N VAL A 799 -12.55 -27.33 7.44
CA VAL A 799 -13.42 -26.18 7.21
C VAL A 799 -13.95 -26.26 5.80
N ASP A 800 -15.28 -26.21 5.67
CA ASP A 800 -16.00 -26.36 4.41
C ASP A 800 -16.44 -25.00 3.83
N ASP A 801 -16.71 -24.95 2.52
CA ASP A 801 -17.19 -23.78 1.75
C ASP A 801 -16.28 -22.52 1.87
N TYR A 802 -14.97 -22.69 2.04
CA TYR A 802 -14.06 -21.56 2.19
C TYR A 802 -13.96 -20.73 0.90
N GLY A 803 -14.35 -19.45 0.98
CA GLY A 803 -14.35 -18.50 -0.14
C GLY A 803 -15.71 -17.95 -0.56
N THR A 804 -16.79 -18.31 0.11
CA THR A 804 -18.18 -17.94 -0.28
C THR A 804 -18.72 -16.65 0.34
N GLY A 805 -17.85 -15.69 0.74
CA GLY A 805 -18.32 -14.33 1.04
C GLY A 805 -17.96 -13.74 2.42
N TYR A 806 -17.72 -14.55 3.44
CA TYR A 806 -17.22 -14.11 4.76
C TYR A 806 -15.87 -14.74 5.12
N SER A 807 -15.24 -15.38 4.17
CA SER A 807 -13.96 -16.09 4.35
C SER A 807 -12.85 -15.16 4.75
N ASN A 808 -12.44 -15.23 6.03
CA ASN A 808 -11.35 -14.43 6.58
C ASN A 808 -10.22 -15.38 7.05
N ILE A 809 -8.99 -15.10 6.62
CA ILE A 809 -7.77 -15.78 7.12
C ILE A 809 -7.73 -15.83 8.67
N VAL A 810 -8.32 -14.84 9.35
CA VAL A 810 -8.44 -14.80 10.81
C VAL A 810 -9.29 -15.98 11.33
N ASN A 811 -10.29 -16.44 10.60
CA ASN A 811 -11.09 -17.60 10.97
C ASN A 811 -10.27 -18.89 10.86
N LEU A 812 -9.46 -19.05 9.79
CA LEU A 812 -8.55 -20.20 9.68
C LEU A 812 -7.52 -20.23 10.82
N LEU A 813 -6.94 -19.09 11.19
CA LEU A 813 -6.03 -18.98 12.34
C LEU A 813 -6.71 -19.36 13.67
N ARG A 814 -8.00 -19.04 13.80
CA ARG A 814 -8.78 -19.35 15.00
C ARG A 814 -9.16 -20.83 15.08
N TYR A 815 -9.56 -21.42 13.95
CA TYR A 815 -10.00 -22.81 13.89
C TYR A 815 -8.86 -23.81 13.76
N MET A 816 -7.71 -23.43 13.21
CA MET A 816 -6.55 -24.30 13.00
C MET A 816 -6.96 -25.72 12.55
N PRO A 817 -7.69 -25.87 11.41
CA PRO A 817 -8.20 -27.17 10.96
C PRO A 817 -7.07 -28.04 10.40
N ASN A 818 -7.34 -29.32 10.11
CA ASN A 818 -6.42 -30.18 9.39
C ASN A 818 -6.57 -30.01 7.87
N TYR A 819 -7.78 -29.65 7.41
CA TYR A 819 -8.11 -29.47 6.00
C TYR A 819 -8.87 -28.16 5.77
N VAL A 820 -8.57 -27.51 4.64
CA VAL A 820 -9.33 -26.37 4.14
C VAL A 820 -9.89 -26.74 2.77
N LYS A 821 -11.23 -26.74 2.63
CA LYS A 821 -11.95 -27.06 1.39
C LYS A 821 -12.25 -25.75 0.66
N VAL A 822 -11.60 -25.55 -0.50
CA VAL A 822 -11.79 -24.36 -1.34
C VAL A 822 -13.03 -24.57 -2.20
N ASP A 823 -14.02 -23.72 -2.02
CA ASP A 823 -15.33 -23.85 -2.67
C ASP A 823 -15.26 -23.70 -4.19
N ARG A 824 -16.16 -24.40 -4.86
CA ARG A 824 -16.35 -24.39 -6.32
C ARG A 824 -16.46 -22.98 -6.91
N MET A 825 -17.07 -22.00 -6.22
CA MET A 825 -17.22 -20.64 -6.75
C MET A 825 -15.87 -19.97 -7.04
N LEU A 826 -14.83 -20.30 -6.29
CA LEU A 826 -13.47 -19.84 -6.53
C LEU A 826 -12.81 -20.61 -7.69
N LEU A 827 -13.16 -21.89 -7.86
CA LEU A 827 -12.50 -22.76 -8.84
C LEU A 827 -13.13 -22.72 -10.22
N THR A 828 -14.42 -22.46 -10.34
CA THR A 828 -15.09 -22.38 -11.65
C THR A 828 -14.47 -21.29 -12.51
N GLY A 829 -13.88 -21.69 -13.68
CA GLY A 829 -13.22 -20.79 -14.62
C GLY A 829 -11.92 -20.18 -14.11
N ILE A 830 -11.27 -20.81 -13.13
CA ILE A 830 -10.02 -20.31 -12.52
C ILE A 830 -8.88 -20.18 -13.54
N GLN A 831 -8.83 -21.03 -14.57
CA GLN A 831 -7.81 -21.00 -15.63
C GLN A 831 -7.76 -19.65 -16.37
N ASP A 832 -8.90 -18.97 -16.48
CA ASP A 832 -9.05 -17.70 -17.20
C ASP A 832 -9.08 -16.46 -16.26
N ASN A 833 -8.91 -16.65 -14.95
CA ASN A 833 -9.05 -15.58 -13.96
C ASN A 833 -7.82 -15.45 -13.04
N PRO A 834 -6.86 -14.55 -13.36
CA PRO A 834 -5.65 -14.35 -12.57
C PRO A 834 -5.91 -13.97 -11.12
N GLN A 835 -7.00 -13.25 -10.81
CA GLN A 835 -7.34 -12.84 -9.45
C GLN A 835 -7.74 -14.05 -8.60
N LYS A 836 -8.55 -14.97 -9.14
CA LYS A 836 -8.90 -16.23 -8.49
C LYS A 836 -7.65 -17.09 -8.24
N GLN A 837 -6.77 -17.19 -9.26
CA GLN A 837 -5.51 -17.93 -9.14
C GLN A 837 -4.64 -17.38 -8.01
N HIS A 838 -4.51 -16.06 -7.94
CA HIS A 838 -3.74 -15.40 -6.88
C HIS A 838 -4.33 -15.69 -5.49
N PHE A 839 -5.63 -15.53 -5.34
CA PHE A 839 -6.33 -15.78 -4.08
C PHE A 839 -6.21 -17.25 -3.61
N VAL A 840 -6.40 -18.22 -4.51
CA VAL A 840 -6.24 -19.66 -4.19
C VAL A 840 -4.78 -19.97 -3.85
N LYS A 841 -3.83 -19.37 -4.56
CA LYS A 841 -2.40 -19.52 -4.27
C LYS A 841 -2.05 -19.02 -2.85
N ASP A 842 -2.58 -17.89 -2.45
CA ASP A 842 -2.38 -17.35 -1.11
C ASP A 842 -2.96 -18.27 -0.02
N ILE A 843 -4.13 -18.86 -0.27
CA ILE A 843 -4.71 -19.89 0.62
C ILE A 843 -3.77 -21.09 0.74
N VAL A 844 -3.24 -21.59 -0.38
CA VAL A 844 -2.32 -22.75 -0.38
C VAL A 844 -1.04 -22.46 0.40
N ILE A 845 -0.41 -21.30 0.14
CA ILE A 845 0.81 -20.89 0.86
C ILE A 845 0.52 -20.81 2.36
N PHE A 846 -0.55 -20.10 2.75
CA PHE A 846 -0.93 -19.96 4.15
C PHE A 846 -1.22 -21.31 4.83
N ALA A 847 -1.96 -22.19 4.15
CA ALA A 847 -2.28 -23.51 4.65
C ALA A 847 -1.03 -24.35 4.90
N HIS A 848 -0.08 -24.38 3.96
CA HIS A 848 1.17 -25.13 4.07
C HIS A 848 2.08 -24.58 5.19
N GLU A 849 2.17 -23.26 5.33
CA GLU A 849 2.92 -22.62 6.43
C GLU A 849 2.36 -23.00 7.82
N ASN A 850 1.06 -23.28 7.91
CA ASN A 850 0.38 -23.67 9.15
C ASN A 850 0.09 -25.19 9.25
N HIS A 851 0.65 -26.01 8.35
CA HIS A 851 0.52 -27.47 8.33
C HIS A 851 -0.91 -27.99 8.07
N PHE A 852 -1.72 -27.26 7.29
CA PHE A 852 -3.03 -27.69 6.79
C PHE A 852 -2.90 -28.27 5.39
N GLN A 853 -3.82 -29.18 5.03
CA GLN A 853 -3.96 -29.62 3.65
C GLN A 853 -5.08 -28.86 2.94
N VAL A 854 -4.87 -28.53 1.67
CA VAL A 854 -5.87 -27.83 0.84
C VAL A 854 -6.56 -28.81 -0.08
N LEU A 855 -7.90 -28.88 0.01
CA LEU A 855 -8.76 -29.64 -0.85
C LEU A 855 -9.50 -28.71 -1.83
N ALA A 856 -9.28 -28.89 -3.11
CA ALA A 856 -10.02 -28.19 -4.18
C ALA A 856 -11.33 -28.91 -4.47
N GLU A 857 -12.47 -28.24 -4.26
CA GLU A 857 -13.80 -28.80 -4.44
C GLU A 857 -14.47 -28.40 -5.76
N GLY A 858 -15.23 -29.31 -6.33
CA GLY A 858 -16.06 -29.05 -7.49
C GLY A 858 -15.26 -28.83 -8.78
N VAL A 859 -14.11 -29.46 -8.94
CA VAL A 859 -13.34 -29.48 -10.18
C VAL A 859 -14.13 -30.24 -11.26
N GLU A 860 -14.51 -29.55 -12.35
CA GLU A 860 -15.37 -30.09 -13.40
C GLU A 860 -14.71 -30.23 -14.77
N THR A 861 -13.56 -29.57 -15.00
CA THR A 861 -12.85 -29.57 -16.27
C THR A 861 -11.36 -29.90 -16.11
N SER A 862 -10.73 -30.35 -17.22
CA SER A 862 -9.28 -30.63 -17.24
C SER A 862 -8.45 -29.37 -17.04
N GLN A 863 -8.90 -28.22 -17.53
CA GLN A 863 -8.21 -26.93 -17.35
C GLN A 863 -8.24 -26.44 -15.88
N GLU A 864 -9.37 -26.63 -15.20
CA GLU A 864 -9.45 -26.36 -13.77
C GLU A 864 -8.51 -27.29 -12.99
N LEU A 865 -8.52 -28.60 -13.33
CA LEU A 865 -7.63 -29.60 -12.74
C LEU A 865 -6.15 -29.20 -12.88
N GLU A 866 -5.72 -28.86 -14.09
CA GLU A 866 -4.37 -28.41 -14.39
C GLU A 866 -3.99 -27.20 -13.54
N THR A 867 -4.88 -26.19 -13.49
CA THR A 867 -4.64 -24.94 -12.77
C THR A 867 -4.49 -25.17 -11.27
N VAL A 868 -5.39 -25.94 -10.63
CA VAL A 868 -5.31 -26.16 -9.17
C VAL A 868 -4.07 -26.97 -8.78
N ILE A 869 -3.65 -27.92 -9.64
CA ILE A 869 -2.39 -28.67 -9.42
C ILE A 869 -1.18 -27.73 -9.48
N HIS A 870 -1.12 -26.83 -10.47
CA HIS A 870 -0.05 -25.83 -10.59
C HIS A 870 -0.04 -24.80 -9.44
N LEU A 871 -1.19 -24.54 -8.82
CA LEU A 871 -1.28 -23.68 -7.63
C LEU A 871 -0.84 -24.40 -6.35
N GLY A 872 -0.64 -25.73 -6.39
CA GLY A 872 -0.06 -26.49 -5.28
C GLY A 872 -1.08 -27.07 -4.29
N VAL A 873 -2.35 -27.29 -4.69
CA VAL A 873 -3.34 -27.97 -3.82
C VAL A 873 -2.91 -29.41 -3.52
N ASP A 874 -3.29 -29.93 -2.35
CA ASP A 874 -2.92 -31.28 -1.91
C ASP A 874 -3.89 -32.33 -2.37
N LEU A 875 -5.19 -32.00 -2.33
CA LEU A 875 -6.31 -32.91 -2.58
C LEU A 875 -7.28 -32.30 -3.59
N ILE A 876 -7.97 -33.17 -4.34
CA ILE A 876 -8.89 -32.76 -5.39
C ILE A 876 -10.18 -33.57 -5.29
N GLN A 877 -11.31 -32.90 -5.40
CA GLN A 877 -12.64 -33.49 -5.48
C GLN A 877 -13.46 -32.75 -6.55
N GLY A 878 -14.21 -33.50 -7.35
CA GLY A 878 -15.10 -32.91 -8.33
C GLY A 878 -15.66 -33.91 -9.30
N TYR A 879 -16.60 -33.46 -10.15
CA TYR A 879 -17.23 -34.36 -11.14
C TYR A 879 -16.26 -34.80 -12.23
N TYR A 880 -15.13 -34.09 -12.37
CA TYR A 880 -14.09 -34.48 -13.29
C TYR A 880 -13.31 -35.71 -12.82
N THR A 881 -13.02 -35.80 -11.51
CA THR A 881 -12.31 -36.93 -10.92
C THR A 881 -13.26 -38.13 -10.71
N ALA A 882 -14.38 -37.93 -10.03
CA ALA A 882 -15.45 -38.92 -9.89
C ALA A 882 -16.74 -38.29 -9.34
N LYS A 883 -17.89 -38.79 -9.75
CA LYS A 883 -19.18 -38.41 -9.19
C LYS A 883 -19.47 -39.21 -7.93
N PRO A 884 -20.30 -38.64 -6.98
CA PRO A 884 -20.81 -39.40 -5.84
C PRO A 884 -21.47 -40.71 -6.25
N ASN A 885 -21.04 -41.81 -5.66
CA ASN A 885 -21.51 -43.15 -5.99
C ASN A 885 -21.96 -43.91 -4.73
N PRO A 886 -23.05 -44.70 -4.80
CA PRO A 886 -23.41 -45.59 -3.68
C PRO A 886 -22.38 -46.72 -3.47
N GLU A 887 -21.62 -47.10 -4.53
CA GLU A 887 -20.50 -48.04 -4.42
C GLU A 887 -19.21 -47.30 -4.06
N ILE A 888 -18.36 -47.90 -3.26
CA ILE A 888 -17.08 -47.34 -2.83
C ILE A 888 -16.04 -47.53 -3.96
N LEU A 889 -15.78 -46.48 -4.71
CA LEU A 889 -14.80 -46.47 -5.81
C LEU A 889 -13.37 -46.43 -5.28
N THR A 890 -12.63 -47.53 -5.43
CA THR A 890 -11.22 -47.61 -4.93
C THR A 890 -10.20 -46.96 -5.86
N SER A 891 -10.59 -46.61 -7.09
CA SER A 891 -9.77 -45.87 -8.08
C SER A 891 -10.67 -44.97 -8.94
N ILE A 892 -10.10 -43.92 -9.51
CA ILE A 892 -10.75 -43.06 -10.50
C ILE A 892 -10.45 -43.53 -11.94
N ASP A 893 -11.01 -42.83 -12.94
CA ASP A 893 -10.70 -43.10 -14.33
C ASP A 893 -9.19 -43.01 -14.60
N ARG A 894 -8.64 -43.99 -15.30
CA ARG A 894 -7.20 -44.09 -15.57
C ARG A 894 -6.66 -42.90 -16.36
N ASN A 895 -7.44 -42.36 -17.30
CA ASN A 895 -7.00 -41.20 -18.10
C ASN A 895 -6.86 -39.97 -17.22
N VAL A 896 -7.82 -39.74 -16.29
CA VAL A 896 -7.79 -38.63 -15.34
C VAL A 896 -6.60 -38.79 -14.38
N GLN A 897 -6.34 -40.01 -13.93
CA GLN A 897 -5.16 -40.29 -13.09
C GLN A 897 -3.85 -40.01 -13.81
N GLU A 898 -3.73 -40.40 -15.10
CA GLU A 898 -2.57 -40.12 -15.92
C GLU A 898 -2.40 -38.60 -16.19
N GLU A 899 -3.52 -37.84 -16.34
CA GLU A 899 -3.48 -36.37 -16.41
C GLU A 899 -2.94 -35.75 -15.13
N ILE A 900 -3.42 -36.15 -13.95
CA ILE A 900 -2.92 -35.64 -12.65
C ILE A 900 -1.40 -35.88 -12.56
N CYS A 901 -0.93 -37.09 -12.88
CA CYS A 901 0.48 -37.42 -12.87
C CYS A 901 1.33 -36.60 -13.86
N ARG A 902 0.75 -36.21 -14.99
CA ARG A 902 1.39 -35.37 -16.01
C ARG A 902 1.51 -33.93 -15.50
N TYR A 903 0.40 -33.31 -15.08
CA TYR A 903 0.38 -31.93 -14.57
C TYR A 903 1.28 -31.73 -13.36
N GLN A 904 1.34 -32.74 -12.47
CA GLN A 904 2.26 -32.70 -11.33
C GLN A 904 3.75 -32.71 -11.74
N LYS A 905 4.10 -33.42 -12.83
CA LYS A 905 5.46 -33.42 -13.37
C LYS A 905 5.81 -32.10 -14.09
N GLU A 906 4.84 -31.44 -14.65
CA GLU A 906 5.00 -30.14 -15.32
C GLU A 906 5.11 -28.99 -14.30
N SER A 907 4.57 -29.19 -13.09
CA SER A 907 4.64 -28.24 -11.96
C SER A 907 5.91 -28.36 -11.10
N ALA A 908 6.60 -29.49 -11.12
CA ALA A 908 7.82 -29.80 -10.37
C ALA A 908 9.10 -29.36 -11.10
#